data_e6c7ea188297bfbcca59d86c94a53c0e
#
_entry.id   e6c7ea188297bfbcca59d86c94a53c0e
#
_cell.length_a   1.000
_cell.length_b   1.000
_cell.length_c   1.000
_cell.angle_alpha   90.00
_cell.angle_beta   90.00
_cell.angle_gamma   90.00
#
_symmetry.space_group_name_H-M   'P 1'
#
loop_
_entity.id
_entity.type
_entity.pdbx_description
1 polymer ?
#
loop_
_entity_poly.entity_id
_entity_poly.type
_entity_poly.pdbx_seq_one_letter_code
_entity_poly.pdbx_strand_id
1 'polypeptide(L)'
;MGTPRRTPRPLTVVALLAWTLTACSSDTATTGWIPSNGTISGVITTTSALPVPPRASGPAVPATAGGTVLALPTPPSIASFIPRLPRMALRARRPRGARPGATPHDLIVTFRHGALGAPALGTAALASAASARAFGRAIRSRLGAILPSGVVVAGVSPAILTARVRVADTTQRDAVAAALRRSPAVAAVTRNRLMWRDETAYARALATDPAAAALRAVPNDSFYAFQSWHYGLIDLPRAWSITTGSPSVLVALVDDGTRFDHPALAGNLTTDGYDFVTAADTLRLCAGGTITNADDGDGYDPDPTIPASYSPSPTDSTCFTPDVLGGHGVHVAGTIGAVGNDHVGVTGVNWSVKIRPVRALGVGGFGEFYDIAQGILYAAGLPADDGAGATVQPTSGAKIINLSLGGPDTDTTLHSAIISAASAGALIVAAAGNEGTSALHYPAAYPEVLAVAAVGPDAVPASYSSFGSYVAIRAPGGNFDLGDPTDGVVSTMWDFEVGQPEYAFAEGTSMASPHVAGVAALLLAQTPSLTASALRTRLTDYAVGPATAYGAGLVNAYNSLTQRHGPPSQIYAQLYSATTGAVVQTVSTEAGGAFAFSGVEDGSYFVYGASDEGRDQRLGVPGRLWGALGGPATPTAITVLRAGPYTASFAVGFPAQIQPNHTLETANHLAIGGYTRGTLADKTQPDFYRVTIPAAGTYTFETSGWVADCGFALEEATAIGLFDAAGRRLAFTGFIDRLHLNFCSRVTRSLNPGTYYVGVAGALSGLRYQLQARAGS
;
A
#
# COMPACT_ATOMS: atom_id res chain seq x y z
N MET A 1 -46.47 -42.71 -32.05
CA MET A 1 -46.88 -41.98 -33.24
C MET A 1 -46.37 -40.57 -33.03
N GLY A 2 -45.42 -40.03 -33.60
CA GLY A 2 -44.87 -39.90 -34.89
C GLY A 2 -44.05 -38.59 -34.80
N THR A 3 -42.77 -38.67 -34.85
CA THR A 3 -41.84 -37.58 -35.23
C THR A 3 -42.02 -37.32 -36.74
N PRO A 4 -41.57 -36.24 -37.39
CA PRO A 4 -40.15 -35.86 -37.41
C PRO A 4 -39.77 -34.36 -37.57
N ARG A 5 -38.53 -34.04 -37.17
CA ARG A 5 -37.41 -33.36 -37.79
C ARG A 5 -37.63 -32.30 -38.90
N ARG A 6 -36.95 -31.12 -38.76
CA ARG A 6 -35.82 -30.69 -39.58
C ARG A 6 -35.41 -29.23 -39.30
N THR A 7 -34.14 -29.03 -38.98
CA THR A 7 -33.34 -27.84 -39.28
C THR A 7 -33.06 -27.79 -40.79
N PRO A 8 -32.58 -26.71 -41.44
CA PRO A 8 -31.34 -26.02 -41.16
C PRO A 8 -31.29 -24.49 -41.47
N ARG A 9 -30.13 -23.90 -41.16
CA ARG A 9 -29.59 -22.62 -41.62
C ARG A 9 -29.54 -22.47 -43.16
N PRO A 10 -29.32 -21.27 -43.82
CA PRO A 10 -28.11 -20.45 -43.63
C PRO A 10 -28.24 -18.92 -43.88
N LEU A 11 -27.16 -18.18 -43.51
CA LEU A 11 -26.43 -17.09 -44.18
C LEU A 11 -27.11 -16.23 -45.27
N THR A 12 -26.97 -14.90 -45.17
CA THR A 12 -26.65 -13.95 -46.25
C THR A 12 -26.48 -12.57 -45.63
N VAL A 13 -25.35 -11.94 -45.57
CA VAL A 13 -24.63 -11.05 -46.50
C VAL A 13 -25.54 -10.17 -47.38
N VAL A 14 -25.27 -8.86 -47.36
CA VAL A 14 -25.47 -7.85 -48.41
C VAL A 14 -25.68 -6.49 -47.73
N ALA A 15 -24.87 -5.55 -47.88
CA ALA A 15 -24.36 -4.77 -49.01
C ALA A 15 -24.84 -3.31 -48.95
N LEU A 16 -23.89 -2.44 -49.09
CA LEU A 16 -24.00 -1.00 -49.30
C LEU A 16 -24.99 -0.67 -50.46
N LEU A 17 -25.72 0.42 -50.25
CA LEU A 17 -26.22 1.20 -51.40
C LEU A 17 -26.12 2.69 -51.09
N ALA A 18 -25.23 3.32 -51.82
CA ALA A 18 -25.17 4.79 -51.95
C ALA A 18 -26.33 5.26 -52.84
N TRP A 19 -26.98 6.32 -52.45
CA TRP A 19 -27.85 7.10 -53.34
C TRP A 19 -27.38 8.56 -53.38
N THR A 20 -26.86 8.90 -54.55
CA THR A 20 -26.74 10.26 -54.99
C THR A 20 -28.09 10.77 -55.49
N LEU A 21 -28.52 11.90 -55.00
CA LEU A 21 -29.57 12.68 -55.64
C LEU A 21 -29.14 14.14 -55.79
N THR A 22 -28.87 14.51 -56.99
CA THR A 22 -28.75 15.87 -57.49
C THR A 22 -30.14 16.43 -57.71
N ALA A 23 -30.46 17.57 -57.15
CA ALA A 23 -31.51 18.45 -57.71
C ALA A 23 -31.17 19.90 -57.33
N CYS A 24 -31.09 20.72 -58.38
CA CYS A 24 -31.02 22.19 -58.34
C CYS A 24 -32.36 22.82 -57.97
N SER A 25 -32.27 23.94 -57.30
CA SER A 25 -32.76 25.26 -57.66
C SER A 25 -33.44 26.02 -56.52
N SER A 26 -32.94 27.17 -56.40
CA SER A 26 -33.47 28.55 -56.24
C SER A 26 -33.70 29.07 -54.81
N ASP A 27 -32.81 30.04 -54.55
CA ASP A 27 -33.00 31.32 -53.83
C ASP A 27 -33.90 31.38 -52.59
N THR A 28 -33.25 31.55 -51.49
CA THR A 28 -33.34 32.85 -50.76
C THR A 28 -32.20 32.90 -49.72
N ALA A 29 -31.33 33.88 -49.81
CA ALA A 29 -30.25 34.15 -48.89
C ALA A 29 -30.81 34.57 -47.54
N THR A 30 -30.67 33.66 -46.54
CA THR A 30 -30.53 34.09 -45.16
C THR A 30 -29.15 33.61 -44.73
N THR A 31 -28.24 34.57 -44.60
CA THR A 31 -26.92 34.37 -44.01
C THR A 31 -27.07 33.98 -42.54
N GLY A 32 -27.36 32.72 -42.31
CA GLY A 32 -27.16 32.09 -41.02
C GLY A 32 -25.65 31.83 -40.86
N TRP A 33 -25.02 32.55 -40.00
CA TRP A 33 -23.68 32.31 -39.54
C TRP A 33 -23.65 30.88 -38.93
N ILE A 34 -23.09 29.90 -39.62
CA ILE A 34 -22.78 28.58 -39.03
C ILE A 34 -21.48 28.77 -38.28
N PRO A 35 -21.48 28.72 -36.97
CA PRO A 35 -20.22 28.79 -36.23
C PRO A 35 -19.37 27.58 -36.60
N SER A 36 -18.18 27.87 -37.12
CA SER A 36 -17.17 26.87 -37.47
C SER A 36 -16.43 26.43 -36.21
N ASN A 37 -17.05 25.60 -35.37
CA ASN A 37 -16.44 25.12 -34.15
C ASN A 37 -15.87 23.73 -34.34
N GLY A 38 -14.59 23.54 -33.97
CA GLY A 38 -13.89 22.26 -34.06
C GLY A 38 -14.25 21.29 -32.93
N THR A 39 -13.87 20.06 -33.11
CA THR A 39 -13.92 19.03 -32.05
C THR A 39 -12.52 18.48 -31.80
N ILE A 40 -12.10 18.47 -30.54
CA ILE A 40 -10.87 17.82 -30.07
C ILE A 40 -11.28 16.60 -29.27
N SER A 41 -10.90 15.42 -29.72
CA SER A 41 -11.22 14.14 -29.04
C SER A 41 -9.97 13.28 -28.88
N GLY A 42 -9.99 12.35 -27.94
CA GLY A 42 -8.87 11.48 -27.69
C GLY A 42 -9.14 10.46 -26.60
N VAL A 43 -8.08 9.76 -26.20
CA VAL A 43 -8.10 8.81 -25.10
C VAL A 43 -6.99 9.16 -24.13
N ILE A 44 -7.32 9.23 -22.84
CA ILE A 44 -6.37 9.37 -21.76
C ILE A 44 -6.17 7.99 -21.15
N THR A 45 -4.93 7.52 -21.12
CA THR A 45 -4.53 6.26 -20.48
C THR A 45 -3.80 6.56 -19.17
N THR A 46 -3.92 5.66 -18.20
CA THR A 46 -3.14 5.75 -16.95
C THR A 46 -1.83 4.99 -17.08
N THR A 47 -0.77 5.50 -16.45
CA THR A 47 0.52 4.83 -16.33
C THR A 47 1.06 5.02 -14.92
N SER A 48 1.82 4.05 -14.42
CA SER A 48 2.47 4.13 -13.11
C SER A 48 3.56 5.23 -13.05
N ALA A 49 4.14 5.55 -14.20
CA ALA A 49 5.04 6.69 -14.37
C ALA A 49 4.90 7.23 -15.79
N LEU A 50 4.95 8.54 -15.97
CA LEU A 50 4.98 9.15 -17.29
C LEU A 50 6.34 8.88 -17.94
N PRO A 51 6.39 8.45 -19.23
CA PRO A 51 7.64 8.26 -19.93
C PRO A 51 8.40 9.59 -19.98
N VAL A 52 9.70 9.54 -19.69
CA VAL A 52 10.58 10.68 -19.89
C VAL A 52 10.73 10.86 -21.41
N PRO A 53 10.31 12.00 -21.99
CA PRO A 53 10.44 12.21 -23.41
C PRO A 53 11.92 12.21 -23.82
N PRO A 54 12.27 11.63 -24.99
CA PRO A 54 13.62 11.75 -25.52
C PRO A 54 13.96 13.23 -25.70
N ARG A 55 15.18 13.61 -25.33
CA ARG A 55 15.67 15.00 -25.55
C ARG A 55 15.44 15.36 -27.02
N ALA A 56 14.66 16.40 -27.27
CA ALA A 56 14.65 17.01 -28.58
C ALA A 56 16.03 17.62 -28.81
N SER A 57 16.76 17.13 -29.80
CA SER A 57 17.96 17.77 -30.30
C SER A 57 17.55 19.10 -30.96
N GLY A 58 17.46 20.14 -30.15
CA GLY A 58 17.29 21.50 -30.65
C GLY A 58 18.57 21.95 -31.42
N PRO A 59 18.45 22.86 -32.36
CA PRO A 59 19.62 23.39 -33.07
C PRO A 59 20.58 24.00 -32.05
N ALA A 60 21.86 23.65 -32.19
CA ALA A 60 22.93 24.15 -31.35
C ALA A 60 22.93 25.70 -31.40
N VAL A 61 22.61 26.33 -30.30
CA VAL A 61 22.83 27.74 -30.10
C VAL A 61 24.33 27.97 -29.89
N PRO A 62 24.99 28.91 -30.59
CA PRO A 62 26.43 29.15 -30.41
C PRO A 62 26.73 29.48 -28.96
N ALA A 63 27.70 28.81 -28.37
CA ALA A 63 28.19 29.06 -27.02
C ALA A 63 28.76 30.49 -26.96
N THR A 64 28.00 31.41 -26.40
CA THR A 64 28.57 32.68 -25.91
C THR A 64 29.11 32.44 -24.52
N ALA A 65 30.40 32.66 -24.40
CA ALA A 65 31.16 32.47 -23.18
C ALA A 65 30.57 33.27 -22.01
N GLY A 66 30.45 32.68 -20.83
CA GLY A 66 30.27 33.36 -19.57
C GLY A 66 28.90 33.19 -18.90
N GLY A 67 28.35 31.98 -18.89
CA GLY A 67 27.17 31.66 -18.02
C GLY A 67 27.61 31.68 -16.55
N THR A 68 27.31 32.77 -15.85
CA THR A 68 27.46 32.84 -14.39
C THR A 68 26.49 31.83 -13.77
N VAL A 69 27.02 30.81 -13.08
CA VAL A 69 26.20 29.92 -12.25
C VAL A 69 25.50 30.79 -11.23
N LEU A 70 24.18 30.96 -11.41
CA LEU A 70 23.35 31.67 -10.46
C LEU A 70 23.20 30.81 -9.22
N ALA A 71 24.14 30.94 -8.27
CA ALA A 71 23.99 30.35 -6.95
C ALA A 71 22.83 31.06 -6.23
N LEU A 72 21.80 30.32 -5.86
CA LEU A 72 20.91 30.79 -4.81
C LEU A 72 21.76 30.98 -3.54
N PRO A 73 21.55 32.07 -2.76
CA PRO A 73 22.25 32.21 -1.50
C PRO A 73 21.92 30.96 -0.69
N THR A 74 22.97 30.26 -0.25
CA THR A 74 22.85 29.20 0.75
C THR A 74 22.01 29.74 1.90
N PRO A 75 21.01 29.01 2.38
CA PRO A 75 20.29 29.42 3.59
C PRO A 75 21.32 29.73 4.67
N PRO A 76 21.14 30.79 5.49
CA PRO A 76 22.09 31.14 6.54
C PRO A 76 22.37 29.88 7.37
N SER A 77 23.63 29.64 7.70
CA SER A 77 24.10 28.48 8.47
C SER A 77 23.16 28.20 9.65
N ILE A 78 22.45 27.10 9.59
CA ILE A 78 21.34 26.72 10.46
C ILE A 78 21.86 26.27 11.85
N ALA A 79 23.19 26.12 11.99
CA ALA A 79 23.83 25.63 13.23
C ALA A 79 23.55 26.48 14.49
N SER A 80 23.04 27.72 14.37
CA SER A 80 22.85 28.63 15.51
C SER A 80 21.42 28.72 16.04
N PHE A 81 20.44 27.99 15.47
CA PHE A 81 19.03 28.17 15.79
C PHE A 81 18.27 26.89 16.21
N ILE A 82 18.95 25.79 16.53
CA ILE A 82 18.29 24.53 16.84
C ILE A 82 18.21 24.30 18.35
N PRO A 83 17.02 24.31 18.97
CA PRO A 83 16.74 23.41 20.08
C PRO A 83 16.92 21.98 19.49
N ARG A 84 17.70 21.13 20.15
CA ARG A 84 17.90 19.73 19.74
C ARG A 84 16.54 19.03 19.74
N LEU A 85 15.84 19.05 18.61
CA LEU A 85 14.73 18.13 18.36
C LEU A 85 15.35 16.72 18.24
N PRO A 86 14.71 15.70 18.83
CA PRO A 86 15.18 14.33 18.66
C PRO A 86 15.22 14.02 17.15
N ARG A 87 16.39 13.57 16.68
CA ARG A 87 16.52 13.06 15.31
C ARG A 87 15.48 11.99 15.12
N MET A 88 14.65 12.11 14.10
CA MET A 88 13.88 10.97 13.57
C MET A 88 14.91 9.94 13.09
N ALA A 89 15.22 8.98 13.92
CA ALA A 89 16.11 7.89 13.53
C ALA A 89 15.27 6.90 12.72
N LEU A 90 15.47 6.90 11.39
CA LEU A 90 15.15 5.71 10.61
C LEU A 90 15.89 4.55 11.26
N ARG A 91 15.16 3.57 11.78
CA ARG A 91 15.82 2.34 12.22
C ARG A 91 16.48 1.69 11.02
N ALA A 92 17.73 1.30 11.22
CA ALA A 92 18.46 0.57 10.21
C ALA A 92 17.65 -0.65 9.75
N ARG A 93 17.56 -0.83 8.43
CA ARG A 93 16.97 -2.05 7.85
C ARG A 93 17.58 -3.26 8.51
N ARG A 94 16.75 -4.26 8.81
CA ARG A 94 17.25 -5.57 9.24
C ARG A 94 18.26 -6.07 8.21
N PRO A 95 19.46 -6.54 8.64
CA PRO A 95 20.42 -7.12 7.70
C PRO A 95 19.72 -8.27 6.94
N ARG A 96 19.74 -8.20 5.61
CA ARG A 96 19.23 -9.30 4.77
C ARG A 96 19.93 -10.60 5.18
N GLY A 97 19.17 -11.58 5.65
CA GLY A 97 19.65 -12.94 5.93
C GLY A 97 20.12 -13.24 7.36
N ALA A 98 20.26 -12.26 8.27
CA ALA A 98 20.63 -12.53 9.66
C ALA A 98 19.38 -12.77 10.52
N ARG A 99 18.92 -14.01 10.64
CA ARG A 99 17.88 -14.42 11.58
C ARG A 99 18.55 -15.12 12.76
N PRO A 100 18.22 -14.77 14.03
CA PRO A 100 18.78 -15.46 15.18
C PRO A 100 18.48 -16.96 15.10
N GLY A 101 19.46 -17.78 15.41
CA GLY A 101 19.33 -19.23 15.36
C GLY A 101 18.60 -19.78 16.60
N ALA A 102 17.33 -19.39 16.81
CA ALA A 102 16.49 -20.13 17.75
C ALA A 102 16.17 -21.49 17.12
N THR A 103 16.51 -22.56 17.80
CA THR A 103 16.21 -23.93 17.34
C THR A 103 15.15 -24.48 18.27
N PRO A 104 13.88 -24.53 17.86
CA PRO A 104 12.83 -25.16 18.67
C PRO A 104 13.18 -26.57 19.03
N HIS A 105 12.99 -26.96 20.28
CA HIS A 105 13.24 -28.30 20.76
C HIS A 105 12.16 -29.28 20.33
N ASP A 106 11.06 -28.82 19.80
CA ASP A 106 9.85 -29.56 19.55
C ASP A 106 9.85 -30.27 18.19
N LEU A 107 9.20 -31.41 18.13
CA LEU A 107 8.84 -32.11 16.91
C LEU A 107 7.34 -32.00 16.67
N ILE A 108 6.95 -31.88 15.42
CA ILE A 108 5.56 -32.00 15.01
C ILE A 108 5.32 -33.37 14.41
N VAL A 109 4.33 -34.06 14.93
CA VAL A 109 3.95 -35.40 14.52
C VAL A 109 2.60 -35.33 13.83
N THR A 110 2.55 -35.65 12.54
CA THR A 110 1.32 -35.74 11.77
C THR A 110 0.85 -37.18 11.68
N PHE A 111 -0.43 -37.42 11.95
CA PHE A 111 -1.02 -38.76 11.93
C PHE A 111 -1.72 -39.07 10.61
N ARG A 112 -1.79 -40.33 10.24
CA ARG A 112 -2.56 -40.79 9.08
C ARG A 112 -4.05 -40.75 9.37
N HIS A 113 -4.84 -40.36 8.39
CA HIS A 113 -6.31 -40.48 8.47
C HIS A 113 -6.71 -41.94 8.81
N GLY A 114 -7.63 -42.10 9.76
CA GLY A 114 -8.12 -43.41 10.21
C GLY A 114 -7.20 -44.18 11.15
N ALA A 115 -5.93 -43.81 11.31
CA ALA A 115 -4.96 -44.58 12.16
C ALA A 115 -5.24 -44.49 13.66
N LEU A 116 -6.08 -43.53 14.08
CA LEU A 116 -6.42 -43.29 15.49
C LEU A 116 -7.80 -43.88 15.88
N GLY A 117 -8.41 -44.70 15.02
CA GLY A 117 -9.71 -45.35 15.31
C GLY A 117 -10.91 -44.37 15.30
N ALA A 118 -10.70 -43.13 14.89
CA ALA A 118 -11.79 -42.21 14.66
C ALA A 118 -12.32 -42.38 13.22
N PRO A 119 -13.61 -42.29 12.97
CA PRO A 119 -14.13 -42.22 11.59
C PRO A 119 -13.47 -41.09 10.85
N ALA A 120 -13.38 -41.17 9.52
CA ALA A 120 -12.86 -40.11 8.67
C ALA A 120 -13.68 -38.82 8.98
N LEU A 121 -13.16 -38.02 9.91
CA LEU A 121 -13.83 -36.83 10.40
C LEU A 121 -13.62 -35.76 9.33
N GLY A 122 -14.64 -35.56 8.48
CA GLY A 122 -14.80 -34.30 7.78
C GLY A 122 -14.87 -33.16 8.82
N THR A 123 -14.51 -31.97 8.43
CA THR A 123 -14.54 -30.75 9.26
C THR A 123 -15.83 -30.57 10.08
N ALA A 124 -16.96 -31.09 9.61
CA ALA A 124 -18.24 -31.07 10.32
C ALA A 124 -18.31 -31.94 11.60
N ALA A 125 -17.48 -32.98 11.70
CA ALA A 125 -17.53 -33.90 12.88
C ALA A 125 -16.62 -33.41 14.02
N LEU A 126 -15.67 -32.52 13.78
CA LEU A 126 -14.87 -31.84 14.79
C LEU A 126 -15.52 -30.57 15.32
N ALA A 127 -16.70 -30.21 14.81
CA ALA A 127 -17.43 -28.98 15.13
C ALA A 127 -17.90 -28.89 16.61
N SER A 128 -17.72 -29.95 17.42
CA SER A 128 -17.97 -29.83 18.86
C SER A 128 -16.67 -29.91 19.65
N ALA A 129 -16.49 -29.00 20.58
CA ALA A 129 -15.37 -29.02 21.55
C ALA A 129 -15.24 -30.35 22.31
N ALA A 130 -16.35 -31.09 22.50
CA ALA A 130 -16.34 -32.39 23.14
C ALA A 130 -15.68 -33.48 22.27
N SER A 131 -15.97 -33.51 20.97
CA SER A 131 -15.36 -34.44 20.00
C SER A 131 -13.88 -34.15 19.83
N ALA A 132 -13.49 -32.87 19.75
CA ALA A 132 -12.12 -32.42 19.66
C ALA A 132 -11.30 -32.85 20.91
N ARG A 133 -11.86 -32.64 22.11
CA ARG A 133 -11.23 -33.09 23.38
C ARG A 133 -11.07 -34.63 23.47
N ALA A 134 -12.07 -35.38 23.04
CA ALA A 134 -12.00 -36.87 23.05
C ALA A 134 -10.90 -37.35 22.10
N PHE A 135 -10.80 -36.76 20.93
CA PHE A 135 -9.77 -37.08 19.95
C PHE A 135 -8.37 -36.67 20.43
N GLY A 136 -8.22 -35.50 21.04
CA GLY A 136 -6.96 -35.06 21.66
C GLY A 136 -6.47 -36.04 22.75
N ARG A 137 -7.37 -36.52 23.61
CA ARG A 137 -7.02 -37.58 24.61
C ARG A 137 -6.55 -38.88 23.95
N ALA A 138 -7.18 -39.29 22.84
CA ALA A 138 -6.78 -40.49 22.11
C ALA A 138 -5.36 -40.38 21.53
N ILE A 139 -5.01 -39.22 20.96
CA ILE A 139 -3.65 -38.93 20.47
C ILE A 139 -2.63 -38.99 21.61
N ARG A 140 -2.89 -38.31 22.74
CA ARG A 140 -1.97 -38.30 23.90
C ARG A 140 -1.74 -39.73 24.43
N SER A 141 -2.79 -40.52 24.55
CA SER A 141 -2.70 -41.91 24.99
C SER A 141 -1.84 -42.78 24.05
N ARG A 142 -2.06 -42.63 22.73
CA ARG A 142 -1.30 -43.38 21.72
C ARG A 142 0.16 -42.97 21.67
N LEU A 143 0.45 -41.68 21.70
CA LEU A 143 1.82 -41.19 21.73
C LEU A 143 2.54 -41.59 23.01
N GLY A 144 1.88 -41.45 24.16
CA GLY A 144 2.45 -41.87 25.44
C GLY A 144 2.91 -43.34 25.48
N ALA A 145 2.31 -44.19 24.64
CA ALA A 145 2.70 -45.60 24.53
C ALA A 145 3.97 -45.84 23.68
N ILE A 146 4.38 -44.88 22.86
CA ILE A 146 5.53 -45.00 21.95
C ILE A 146 6.67 -44.03 22.27
N LEU A 147 6.42 -43.02 23.11
CA LEU A 147 7.43 -42.02 23.46
C LEU A 147 8.40 -42.55 24.51
N PRO A 148 9.72 -42.31 24.38
CA PRO A 148 10.70 -42.56 25.42
C PRO A 148 10.42 -41.77 26.70
N SER A 149 10.99 -42.21 27.81
CA SER A 149 10.96 -41.45 29.07
C SER A 149 11.62 -40.09 28.91
N GLY A 150 11.00 -39.03 29.46
CA GLY A 150 11.47 -37.65 29.35
C GLY A 150 11.00 -36.92 28.10
N VAL A 151 10.18 -37.55 27.25
CA VAL A 151 9.54 -36.91 26.09
C VAL A 151 8.06 -36.72 26.37
N VAL A 152 7.55 -35.50 26.19
CA VAL A 152 6.16 -35.15 26.52
C VAL A 152 5.38 -34.70 25.28
N VAL A 153 4.08 -34.97 25.29
CA VAL A 153 3.14 -34.39 24.31
C VAL A 153 2.74 -32.99 24.79
N ALA A 154 3.39 -31.98 24.23
CA ALA A 154 3.22 -30.60 24.64
C ALA A 154 1.94 -29.96 24.09
N GLY A 155 1.46 -30.45 22.92
CA GLY A 155 0.24 -29.94 22.30
C GLY A 155 -0.42 -30.97 21.39
N VAL A 156 -1.72 -30.83 21.12
CA VAL A 156 -2.47 -31.67 20.19
C VAL A 156 -3.47 -30.85 19.40
N SER A 157 -3.36 -30.86 18.06
CA SER A 157 -4.29 -30.23 17.14
C SER A 157 -5.13 -31.28 16.40
N PRO A 158 -6.37 -31.53 16.85
CA PRO A 158 -7.26 -32.51 16.22
C PRO A 158 -7.68 -32.11 14.81
N ALA A 159 -7.85 -30.79 14.55
CA ALA A 159 -8.32 -30.27 13.27
C ALA A 159 -7.38 -30.61 12.09
N ILE A 160 -6.09 -30.75 12.36
CA ILE A 160 -5.07 -31.06 11.35
C ILE A 160 -4.31 -32.35 11.65
N LEU A 161 -4.82 -33.17 12.57
CA LEU A 161 -4.26 -34.45 12.96
C LEU A 161 -2.79 -34.39 13.36
N THR A 162 -2.39 -33.38 14.13
CA THR A 162 -1.00 -33.18 14.56
C THR A 162 -0.86 -33.18 16.09
N ALA A 163 0.36 -33.41 16.55
CA ALA A 163 0.75 -33.23 17.94
C ALA A 163 2.13 -32.60 18.01
N ARG A 164 2.32 -31.67 18.96
CA ARG A 164 3.62 -31.14 19.34
C ARG A 164 4.24 -32.03 20.41
N VAL A 165 5.45 -32.50 20.15
CA VAL A 165 6.19 -33.39 21.02
C VAL A 165 7.47 -32.68 21.46
N ARG A 166 7.58 -32.38 22.75
CA ARG A 166 8.73 -31.73 23.36
C ARG A 166 9.78 -32.72 23.77
N VAL A 167 11.02 -32.48 23.35
CA VAL A 167 12.20 -33.27 23.67
C VAL A 167 13.13 -32.41 24.52
N ALA A 168 13.31 -32.76 25.79
CA ALA A 168 14.12 -31.98 26.73
C ALA A 168 15.60 -31.88 26.30
N ASP A 169 16.11 -32.90 25.63
CA ASP A 169 17.48 -32.97 25.13
C ASP A 169 17.49 -33.01 23.58
N THR A 170 18.03 -31.95 22.97
CA THR A 170 18.14 -31.87 21.51
C THR A 170 18.99 -32.96 20.87
N THR A 171 19.92 -33.58 21.61
CA THR A 171 20.73 -34.70 21.12
C THR A 171 19.89 -35.96 20.90
N GLN A 172 18.79 -36.13 21.64
CA GLN A 172 17.85 -37.23 21.48
C GLN A 172 16.80 -37.01 20.41
N ARG A 173 16.64 -35.80 19.93
CA ARG A 173 15.55 -35.40 19.01
C ARG A 173 15.48 -36.27 17.76
N ASP A 174 16.61 -36.51 17.11
CA ASP A 174 16.65 -37.28 15.87
C ASP A 174 16.34 -38.79 16.13
N ALA A 175 16.75 -39.31 17.27
CA ALA A 175 16.38 -40.67 17.70
C ALA A 175 14.87 -40.79 18.01
N VAL A 176 14.29 -39.81 18.70
CA VAL A 176 12.85 -39.71 18.95
C VAL A 176 12.08 -39.61 17.65
N ALA A 177 12.50 -38.73 16.74
CA ALA A 177 11.89 -38.61 15.42
C ALA A 177 11.94 -39.91 14.63
N ALA A 178 13.05 -40.61 14.65
CA ALA A 178 13.19 -41.93 14.01
C ALA A 178 12.29 -42.98 14.65
N ALA A 179 12.12 -42.96 15.96
CA ALA A 179 11.21 -43.87 16.67
C ALA A 179 9.74 -43.61 16.28
N LEU A 180 9.32 -42.33 16.25
CA LEU A 180 7.98 -41.94 15.87
C LEU A 180 7.65 -42.32 14.42
N ARG A 181 8.60 -42.14 13.49
CA ARG A 181 8.42 -42.48 12.05
C ARG A 181 8.21 -43.99 11.82
N ARG A 182 8.65 -44.84 12.74
CA ARG A 182 8.40 -46.31 12.68
C ARG A 182 6.96 -46.69 13.00
N SER A 183 6.21 -45.80 13.64
CA SER A 183 4.80 -46.07 13.96
C SER A 183 3.94 -46.04 12.69
N PRO A 184 3.11 -47.08 12.42
CA PRO A 184 2.23 -47.08 11.25
C PRO A 184 1.13 -46.01 11.33
N ALA A 185 0.87 -45.45 12.51
CA ALA A 185 -0.09 -44.37 12.72
C ALA A 185 0.45 -43.00 12.31
N VAL A 186 1.77 -42.85 12.20
CA VAL A 186 2.43 -41.58 11.89
C VAL A 186 2.60 -41.41 10.39
N ALA A 187 2.15 -40.30 9.87
CA ALA A 187 2.32 -39.90 8.48
C ALA A 187 3.64 -39.15 8.25
N ALA A 188 3.97 -38.23 9.16
CA ALA A 188 5.17 -37.41 9.10
C ALA A 188 5.64 -37.00 10.49
N VAL A 189 6.96 -36.74 10.61
CA VAL A 189 7.57 -36.10 11.77
C VAL A 189 8.49 -35.03 11.24
N THR A 190 8.21 -33.76 11.55
CA THR A 190 8.97 -32.58 11.17
C THR A 190 9.53 -31.88 12.41
N ARG A 191 10.50 -31.00 12.21
CA ARG A 191 10.95 -30.08 13.26
C ARG A 191 10.02 -28.90 13.30
N ASN A 192 9.63 -28.43 14.47
CA ASN A 192 8.98 -27.15 14.62
C ASN A 192 9.99 -26.06 14.23
N ARG A 193 9.58 -25.10 13.39
CA ARG A 193 10.43 -24.06 12.84
C ARG A 193 9.88 -22.69 13.20
N LEU A 194 10.66 -21.65 12.98
CA LEU A 194 10.30 -20.27 13.24
C LEU A 194 9.88 -19.53 11.98
N MET A 195 8.92 -18.65 12.13
CA MET A 195 8.47 -17.72 11.13
C MET A 195 8.50 -16.31 11.71
N TRP A 196 8.70 -15.30 10.87
CA TRP A 196 8.97 -13.93 11.28
C TRP A 196 7.91 -12.96 10.72
N ARG A 197 7.71 -11.83 11.38
CA ARG A 197 6.97 -10.70 10.85
C ARG A 197 7.70 -10.08 9.67
N ASP A 198 6.96 -9.61 8.65
CA ASP A 198 7.49 -9.13 7.37
C ASP A 198 7.48 -7.59 7.29
N GLU A 199 8.20 -6.94 8.20
CA GLU A 199 8.49 -5.51 8.15
C GLU A 199 9.98 -5.27 7.88
N THR A 200 10.35 -4.06 7.43
CA THR A 200 11.75 -3.69 7.22
C THR A 200 12.21 -2.53 8.09
N ALA A 201 11.37 -1.52 8.35
CA ALA A 201 11.73 -0.35 9.15
C ALA A 201 10.50 0.45 9.63
N TYR A 202 10.68 1.31 10.64
CA TYR A 202 9.70 2.27 11.14
C TYR A 202 10.27 3.68 11.28
N ALA A 203 9.38 4.68 11.22
CA ALA A 203 9.66 6.05 11.64
C ALA A 203 8.44 6.63 12.36
N ARG A 204 8.65 7.34 13.49
CA ARG A 204 7.57 7.94 14.28
C ARG A 204 6.84 9.01 13.46
N ALA A 205 5.51 9.01 13.46
CA ALA A 205 4.70 10.06 12.90
C ALA A 205 4.48 11.18 13.93
N LEU A 206 4.62 12.43 13.52
CA LEU A 206 4.34 13.59 14.35
C LEU A 206 3.04 14.27 13.90
N ALA A 207 2.22 14.72 14.85
CA ALA A 207 0.92 15.33 14.57
C ALA A 207 1.04 16.60 13.71
N THR A 208 0.19 16.75 12.71
CA THR A 208 0.01 17.98 11.93
C THR A 208 -1.22 18.74 12.38
N ASP A 209 -1.25 20.06 12.15
CA ASP A 209 -2.39 20.92 12.44
C ASP A 209 -3.63 20.50 11.61
N PRO A 210 -4.81 20.30 12.23
CA PRO A 210 -6.03 19.81 11.59
C PRO A 210 -6.71 20.80 10.60
N ALA A 211 -6.14 21.96 10.34
CA ALA A 211 -6.77 23.01 9.52
C ALA A 211 -6.94 22.69 8.00
N ALA A 212 -6.46 21.54 7.51
CA ALA A 212 -6.52 21.19 6.08
C ALA A 212 -7.69 20.27 5.66
N ALA A 213 -8.54 19.85 6.57
CA ALA A 213 -9.52 18.78 6.33
C ALA A 213 -10.95 19.29 6.08
N ALA A 214 -11.19 19.96 5.00
CA ALA A 214 -12.56 20.36 4.64
C ALA A 214 -12.92 20.10 3.19
N LEU A 215 -12.98 18.83 2.73
CA LEU A 215 -13.71 18.48 1.50
C LEU A 215 -13.99 16.95 1.40
N ARG A 216 -15.22 16.50 1.80
CA ARG A 216 -16.05 15.40 1.31
C ARG A 216 -15.45 13.98 1.22
N ALA A 217 -16.00 13.03 1.99
CA ALA A 217 -15.64 11.61 2.08
C ALA A 217 -14.15 11.34 2.38
N VAL A 218 -13.46 12.38 2.81
CA VAL A 218 -12.12 12.35 3.34
C VAL A 218 -12.30 12.30 4.86
N PRO A 219 -11.74 11.31 5.54
CA PRO A 219 -11.82 11.24 6.99
C PRO A 219 -11.13 12.46 7.62
N ASN A 220 -11.61 12.85 8.81
CA ASN A 220 -11.13 14.02 9.53
C ASN A 220 -10.03 13.69 10.55
N ASP A 221 -9.45 12.52 10.45
CA ASP A 221 -8.41 11.99 11.34
C ASP A 221 -7.10 12.77 11.16
N SER A 222 -6.41 13.06 12.26
CA SER A 222 -5.31 14.03 12.32
C SER A 222 -4.14 13.71 11.38
N PHE A 223 -3.87 12.43 11.12
CA PHE A 223 -2.79 11.97 10.24
C PHE A 223 -3.25 11.57 8.83
N TYR A 224 -4.52 11.81 8.47
CA TYR A 224 -5.02 11.41 7.16
C TYR A 224 -4.21 12.03 6.00
N ALA A 225 -3.67 13.22 6.17
CA ALA A 225 -2.82 13.85 5.17
C ALA A 225 -1.64 12.94 4.74
N PHE A 226 -1.03 12.25 5.68
CA PHE A 226 0.03 11.27 5.42
C PHE A 226 -0.49 9.96 4.82
N GLN A 227 -1.74 9.59 5.11
CA GLN A 227 -2.39 8.42 4.55
C GLN A 227 -2.89 8.63 3.11
N SER A 228 -2.98 9.88 2.68
CA SER A 228 -3.60 10.26 1.40
C SER A 228 -2.94 9.61 0.19
N TRP A 229 -1.61 9.39 0.22
CA TRP A 229 -0.92 8.75 -0.88
C TRP A 229 -1.30 7.27 -1.02
N HIS A 230 -1.26 6.48 0.08
CA HIS A 230 -1.52 5.04 -0.01
C HIS A 230 -3.01 4.74 -0.20
N TYR A 231 -3.91 5.54 0.35
CA TYR A 231 -5.34 5.39 0.14
C TYR A 231 -5.80 5.94 -1.22
N GLY A 232 -5.16 7.01 -1.71
CA GLY A 232 -5.39 7.52 -3.05
C GLY A 232 -4.99 6.53 -4.14
N LEU A 233 -3.83 5.87 -3.99
CA LEU A 233 -3.35 4.86 -4.93
C LEU A 233 -4.33 3.70 -5.16
N ILE A 234 -5.05 3.30 -4.12
CA ILE A 234 -6.03 2.20 -4.18
C ILE A 234 -7.48 2.68 -4.29
N ASP A 235 -7.69 3.98 -4.57
CA ASP A 235 -8.98 4.62 -4.83
C ASP A 235 -9.99 4.48 -3.67
N LEU A 236 -9.49 4.53 -2.42
CA LEU A 236 -10.33 4.44 -1.22
C LEU A 236 -11.27 5.64 -1.05
N PRO A 237 -10.88 6.91 -1.31
CA PRO A 237 -11.80 8.04 -1.16
C PRO A 237 -13.07 7.90 -1.99
N ARG A 238 -13.00 7.23 -3.15
CA ARG A 238 -14.21 6.90 -3.93
C ARG A 238 -14.93 5.68 -3.39
N ALA A 239 -14.20 4.67 -2.95
CA ALA A 239 -14.77 3.48 -2.33
C ALA A 239 -15.57 3.84 -1.07
N TRP A 240 -15.08 4.76 -0.25
CA TRP A 240 -15.79 5.26 0.94
C TRP A 240 -17.09 6.01 0.64
N SER A 241 -17.27 6.52 -0.59
CA SER A 241 -18.57 7.04 -1.00
C SER A 241 -19.64 5.94 -1.18
N ILE A 242 -19.23 4.68 -1.24
CA ILE A 242 -20.11 3.50 -1.36
C ILE A 242 -20.28 2.84 0.01
N THR A 243 -19.18 2.56 0.69
CA THR A 243 -19.16 1.95 2.03
C THR A 243 -17.87 2.29 2.76
N THR A 244 -17.97 2.57 4.04
CA THR A 244 -16.84 2.78 4.96
C THR A 244 -16.54 1.55 5.83
N GLY A 245 -17.13 0.40 5.48
CA GLY A 245 -17.03 -0.84 6.23
C GLY A 245 -18.32 -1.18 6.99
N SER A 246 -18.26 -2.23 7.82
CA SER A 246 -19.39 -2.67 8.65
C SER A 246 -18.91 -3.42 9.88
N PRO A 247 -19.48 -3.16 11.08
CA PRO A 247 -19.15 -3.91 12.29
C PRO A 247 -19.63 -5.37 12.26
N SER A 248 -20.40 -5.76 11.22
CA SER A 248 -20.77 -7.17 10.98
C SER A 248 -19.72 -7.97 10.24
N VAL A 249 -18.68 -7.30 9.69
CA VAL A 249 -17.57 -7.96 9.03
C VAL A 249 -16.46 -8.21 10.04
N LEU A 250 -16.02 -9.47 10.13
CA LEU A 250 -14.93 -9.90 11.00
C LEU A 250 -13.69 -10.23 10.16
N VAL A 251 -12.58 -9.57 10.47
CA VAL A 251 -11.24 -9.87 9.97
C VAL A 251 -10.43 -10.43 11.15
N ALA A 252 -9.76 -11.55 10.99
CA ALA A 252 -8.80 -12.02 11.97
C ALA A 252 -7.40 -11.56 11.57
N LEU A 253 -6.65 -11.08 12.56
CA LEU A 253 -5.26 -10.69 12.43
C LEU A 253 -4.40 -11.67 13.23
N VAL A 254 -3.63 -12.51 12.53
CA VAL A 254 -2.66 -13.42 13.14
C VAL A 254 -1.28 -12.77 13.07
N ASP A 255 -0.78 -12.26 14.21
CA ASP A 255 0.41 -11.42 14.28
C ASP A 255 1.06 -11.45 15.68
N ASP A 256 1.81 -10.42 16.08
CA ASP A 256 2.46 -10.30 17.41
C ASP A 256 1.53 -9.74 18.50
N GLY A 257 0.22 -9.64 18.22
CA GLY A 257 -0.78 -9.13 19.15
C GLY A 257 -1.21 -7.70 18.81
N THR A 258 -1.95 -7.06 19.72
CA THR A 258 -2.46 -5.70 19.55
C THR A 258 -2.56 -4.97 20.90
N ARG A 259 -3.06 -3.72 20.88
CA ARG A 259 -3.29 -2.90 22.06
C ARG A 259 -4.77 -2.49 22.14
N PHE A 260 -5.50 -3.03 23.11
CA PHE A 260 -6.91 -2.72 23.35
C PHE A 260 -7.15 -1.32 23.89
N ASP A 261 -6.13 -0.72 24.48
CA ASP A 261 -6.11 0.64 25.02
C ASP A 261 -5.69 1.71 24.00
N HIS A 262 -5.38 1.32 22.74
CA HIS A 262 -5.11 2.27 21.67
C HIS A 262 -6.40 2.93 21.19
N PRO A 263 -6.57 4.29 21.31
CA PRO A 263 -7.84 4.97 21.06
C PRO A 263 -8.38 4.79 19.65
N ALA A 264 -7.51 4.76 18.64
CA ALA A 264 -7.93 4.54 17.25
C ALA A 264 -8.29 3.08 16.93
N LEU A 265 -8.05 2.10 17.82
CA LEU A 265 -8.34 0.68 17.59
C LEU A 265 -9.50 0.16 18.44
N ALA A 266 -9.66 0.64 19.67
CA ALA A 266 -10.54 0.08 20.68
C ALA A 266 -11.98 -0.17 20.20
N GLY A 267 -12.52 0.71 19.34
CA GLY A 267 -13.89 0.59 18.80
C GLY A 267 -14.08 -0.57 17.83
N ASN A 268 -13.02 -1.02 17.19
CA ASN A 268 -13.05 -2.03 16.12
C ASN A 268 -12.47 -3.38 16.55
N LEU A 269 -11.73 -3.46 17.65
CA LEU A 269 -11.24 -4.75 18.17
C LEU A 269 -12.36 -5.59 18.80
N THR A 270 -12.27 -6.91 18.67
CA THR A 270 -13.12 -7.86 19.41
C THR A 270 -12.42 -8.32 20.68
N THR A 271 -13.19 -8.73 21.68
CA THR A 271 -12.67 -9.21 22.98
C THR A 271 -12.51 -10.74 23.01
N ASP A 272 -12.75 -11.43 21.92
CA ASP A 272 -12.60 -12.88 21.78
C ASP A 272 -11.34 -13.25 20.98
N GLY A 273 -10.28 -12.48 21.15
CA GLY A 273 -8.95 -12.81 20.67
C GLY A 273 -8.31 -13.95 21.50
N TYR A 274 -7.11 -14.38 21.11
CA TYR A 274 -6.38 -15.45 21.82
C TYR A 274 -4.88 -15.35 21.56
N ASP A 275 -4.07 -15.72 22.57
CA ASP A 275 -2.62 -15.88 22.47
C ASP A 275 -2.22 -17.34 22.29
N PHE A 276 -1.42 -17.59 21.26
CA PHE A 276 -0.84 -18.89 20.94
C PHE A 276 0.70 -18.89 21.03
N VAL A 277 1.31 -17.88 21.69
CA VAL A 277 2.77 -17.86 21.84
C VAL A 277 3.18 -18.80 22.97
N THR A 278 4.05 -19.76 22.63
CA THR A 278 4.57 -20.68 23.65
C THR A 278 5.55 -19.98 24.59
N ALA A 279 5.39 -20.21 25.90
CA ALA A 279 6.35 -19.75 26.92
C ALA A 279 7.72 -20.45 26.87
N ALA A 280 7.91 -21.42 25.98
CA ALA A 280 9.15 -22.21 25.92
C ALA A 280 10.32 -21.52 25.23
N ASP A 281 10.04 -20.58 24.32
CA ASP A 281 11.06 -19.87 23.58
C ASP A 281 11.63 -18.70 24.38
N THR A 282 12.96 -18.49 24.27
CA THR A 282 13.65 -17.42 24.99
C THR A 282 14.46 -16.53 24.05
N LEU A 283 14.52 -15.24 24.39
CA LEU A 283 15.36 -14.24 23.76
C LEU A 283 16.57 -13.94 24.63
N ARG A 284 17.78 -13.93 24.06
CA ARG A 284 18.97 -13.42 24.71
C ARG A 284 19.02 -11.90 24.55
N LEU A 285 19.04 -11.15 25.63
CA LEU A 285 19.14 -9.70 25.62
C LEU A 285 20.60 -9.26 25.45
N CYS A 286 20.84 -8.21 24.65
CA CYS A 286 22.17 -7.63 24.47
C CYS A 286 22.68 -6.95 25.75
N ALA A 287 21.80 -6.45 26.59
CA ALA A 287 22.12 -5.94 27.94
C ALA A 287 22.47 -7.05 28.96
N GLY A 288 22.37 -8.31 28.56
CA GLY A 288 22.57 -9.49 29.41
C GLY A 288 21.24 -10.08 29.92
N GLY A 289 21.25 -11.40 30.19
CA GLY A 289 20.06 -12.13 30.61
C GLY A 289 19.21 -12.66 29.45
N THR A 290 18.08 -13.27 29.80
CA THR A 290 17.09 -13.82 28.86
C THR A 290 15.68 -13.49 29.33
N ILE A 291 14.77 -13.34 28.36
CA ILE A 291 13.31 -13.26 28.60
C ILE A 291 12.62 -14.35 27.78
N THR A 292 11.37 -14.67 28.10
CA THR A 292 10.55 -15.53 27.23
C THR A 292 10.11 -14.76 25.99
N ASN A 293 9.87 -15.46 24.87
CA ASN A 293 9.33 -14.81 23.68
C ASN A 293 7.84 -14.43 23.85
N ALA A 294 7.12 -15.10 24.76
CA ALA A 294 5.78 -14.70 25.18
C ALA A 294 5.81 -13.38 25.96
N ASP A 295 6.69 -13.28 26.98
CA ASP A 295 6.94 -12.09 27.84
C ASP A 295 5.68 -11.53 28.58
N ASP A 296 4.67 -12.37 28.76
CA ASP A 296 3.42 -12.09 29.47
C ASP A 296 3.26 -12.89 30.79
N GLY A 297 4.17 -13.82 31.00
CA GLY A 297 4.26 -14.62 32.25
C GLY A 297 3.62 -16.00 32.18
N ASP A 298 2.91 -16.31 31.09
CA ASP A 298 2.28 -17.60 30.83
C ASP A 298 2.49 -18.07 29.36
N GLY A 299 1.57 -18.84 28.83
CA GLY A 299 1.63 -19.39 27.49
C GLY A 299 0.32 -19.10 26.76
N TYR A 300 -0.29 -20.14 26.18
CA TYR A 300 -1.55 -19.96 25.50
C TYR A 300 -2.67 -19.51 26.46
N ASP A 301 -3.30 -18.37 26.15
CA ASP A 301 -4.35 -17.80 26.97
C ASP A 301 -5.29 -16.87 26.17
N PRO A 302 -6.39 -16.36 26.76
CA PRO A 302 -7.34 -15.49 26.05
C PRO A 302 -6.94 -14.01 25.94
N ASP A 303 -5.70 -13.62 26.27
CA ASP A 303 -5.23 -12.22 26.16
C ASP A 303 -4.20 -12.06 25.04
N PRO A 304 -4.60 -11.61 23.83
CA PRO A 304 -3.70 -11.35 22.71
C PRO A 304 -3.02 -9.97 22.76
N THR A 305 -2.94 -9.35 23.93
CA THR A 305 -2.25 -8.06 24.10
C THR A 305 -0.75 -8.23 23.98
N ILE A 306 -0.10 -7.43 23.12
CA ILE A 306 1.37 -7.43 23.05
C ILE A 306 1.95 -6.69 24.28
N PRO A 307 2.77 -7.36 25.14
CA PRO A 307 3.30 -6.72 26.35
C PRO A 307 4.53 -5.86 26.07
N ALA A 308 5.35 -6.20 25.07
CA ALA A 308 6.60 -5.55 24.72
C ALA A 308 6.99 -5.83 23.26
N SER A 309 8.03 -5.18 22.76
CA SER A 309 8.61 -5.45 21.44
C SER A 309 10.12 -5.42 21.50
N TYR A 310 10.75 -6.37 20.80
CA TYR A 310 12.21 -6.50 20.73
C TYR A 310 12.64 -6.78 19.29
N SER A 311 13.82 -6.30 18.92
CA SER A 311 14.43 -6.58 17.63
C SER A 311 15.84 -7.13 17.79
N PRO A 312 16.31 -7.99 16.86
CA PRO A 312 17.70 -8.35 16.79
C PRO A 312 18.59 -7.11 16.72
N SER A 313 19.68 -7.09 17.48
CA SER A 313 20.63 -5.98 17.45
C SER A 313 21.24 -5.85 16.05
N PRO A 314 21.38 -4.62 15.52
CA PRO A 314 22.03 -4.40 14.22
C PRO A 314 23.55 -4.71 14.24
N THR A 315 24.17 -4.74 15.43
CA THR A 315 25.60 -5.01 15.61
C THR A 315 25.89 -6.45 16.03
N ASP A 316 24.95 -7.12 16.67
CA ASP A 316 25.04 -8.54 17.07
C ASP A 316 23.68 -9.20 16.91
N SER A 317 23.43 -9.81 15.75
CA SER A 317 22.17 -10.48 15.45
C SER A 317 21.85 -11.70 16.33
N THR A 318 22.73 -12.08 17.26
CA THR A 318 22.50 -13.17 18.22
C THR A 318 21.80 -12.71 19.49
N CYS A 319 21.62 -11.41 19.69
CA CYS A 319 20.90 -10.85 20.83
C CYS A 319 19.84 -9.82 20.42
N PHE A 320 18.91 -9.52 21.31
CA PHE A 320 17.77 -8.64 21.11
C PHE A 320 17.91 -7.37 21.96
N THR A 321 17.41 -6.26 21.42
CA THR A 321 17.28 -4.97 22.10
C THR A 321 15.81 -4.59 22.19
N PRO A 322 15.37 -3.94 23.29
CA PRO A 322 14.01 -3.42 23.36
C PRO A 322 13.69 -2.46 22.21
N ASP A 323 12.49 -2.56 21.68
CA ASP A 323 11.92 -1.59 20.76
C ASP A 323 11.12 -0.58 21.56
N VAL A 324 11.58 0.66 21.61
CA VAL A 324 10.83 1.74 22.24
C VAL A 324 9.48 1.91 21.54
N LEU A 325 9.51 1.95 20.20
CA LEU A 325 8.33 2.03 19.37
C LEU A 325 8.12 0.67 18.68
N GLY A 326 7.02 0.00 18.96
CA GLY A 326 6.79 -1.35 18.47
C GLY A 326 5.32 -1.74 18.43
N GLY A 327 5.07 -3.04 18.20
CA GLY A 327 3.73 -3.60 17.99
C GLY A 327 3.40 -3.66 16.50
N HIS A 328 3.99 -4.63 15.82
CA HIS A 328 3.76 -4.86 14.38
C HIS A 328 2.28 -5.14 14.12
N GLY A 329 1.64 -6.01 14.90
CA GLY A 329 0.20 -6.27 14.79
C GLY A 329 -0.67 -5.08 15.13
N VAL A 330 -0.20 -4.14 15.99
CA VAL A 330 -0.88 -2.86 16.23
C VAL A 330 -0.93 -2.04 14.95
N HIS A 331 0.20 -1.96 14.21
CA HIS A 331 0.29 -1.23 12.95
C HIS A 331 -0.59 -1.86 11.85
N VAL A 332 -0.54 -3.18 11.74
CA VAL A 332 -1.34 -3.94 10.77
C VAL A 332 -2.83 -3.81 11.06
N ALA A 333 -3.24 -3.90 12.34
CA ALA A 333 -4.63 -3.69 12.76
C ALA A 333 -5.16 -2.31 12.36
N GLY A 334 -4.36 -1.25 12.59
CA GLY A 334 -4.72 0.11 12.21
C GLY A 334 -4.93 0.28 10.71
N THR A 335 -4.09 -0.35 9.89
CA THR A 335 -4.25 -0.32 8.43
C THR A 335 -5.54 -1.04 7.99
N ILE A 336 -5.90 -2.18 8.58
CA ILE A 336 -7.18 -2.87 8.29
C ILE A 336 -8.36 -2.00 8.68
N GLY A 337 -8.32 -1.42 9.92
CA GLY A 337 -9.52 -0.82 10.47
C GLY A 337 -9.30 -0.02 11.74
N ALA A 338 -8.38 0.95 11.77
CA ALA A 338 -8.47 2.04 12.73
C ALA A 338 -9.83 2.74 12.56
N VAL A 339 -10.46 3.12 13.68
CA VAL A 339 -11.74 3.84 13.64
C VAL A 339 -11.55 5.12 12.84
N GLY A 340 -12.36 5.34 11.84
CA GLY A 340 -12.16 6.49 10.95
C GLY A 340 -13.19 7.57 11.15
N ASN A 341 -12.82 8.81 10.78
CA ASN A 341 -13.67 10.02 10.82
C ASN A 341 -14.11 10.40 12.24
N ASP A 342 -13.20 10.24 13.20
CA ASP A 342 -13.43 10.53 14.63
C ASP A 342 -12.47 11.59 15.21
N HIS A 343 -11.65 12.25 14.37
CA HIS A 343 -10.60 13.21 14.73
C HIS A 343 -9.39 12.61 15.46
N VAL A 344 -9.26 11.28 15.54
CA VAL A 344 -8.21 10.61 16.31
C VAL A 344 -7.20 9.94 15.39
N GLY A 345 -5.99 10.47 15.32
CA GLY A 345 -4.84 9.82 14.70
C GLY A 345 -5.06 9.46 13.23
N VAL A 346 -5.17 8.17 12.95
CA VAL A 346 -5.27 7.59 11.60
C VAL A 346 -6.61 6.91 11.38
N THR A 347 -7.05 6.83 10.12
CA THR A 347 -8.15 5.96 9.72
C THR A 347 -7.63 4.62 9.17
N GLY A 348 -8.40 3.56 9.29
CA GLY A 348 -8.17 2.32 8.56
C GLY A 348 -8.79 2.32 7.16
N VAL A 349 -8.50 1.28 6.35
CA VAL A 349 -9.23 1.00 5.11
C VAL A 349 -10.74 0.90 5.37
N ASN A 350 -11.12 0.33 6.51
CA ASN A 350 -12.48 0.33 7.04
C ASN A 350 -12.56 1.25 8.26
N TRP A 351 -13.49 2.23 8.25
CA TRP A 351 -13.76 3.08 9.41
C TRP A 351 -14.48 2.31 10.51
N SER A 352 -15.24 1.30 10.12
CA SER A 352 -15.93 0.39 11.02
C SER A 352 -15.83 -1.05 10.51
N VAL A 353 -15.28 -1.92 11.33
CA VAL A 353 -15.07 -3.35 11.06
C VAL A 353 -14.86 -4.04 12.41
N LYS A 354 -14.94 -5.35 12.51
CA LYS A 354 -14.44 -6.06 13.68
C LYS A 354 -13.13 -6.77 13.34
N ILE A 355 -12.11 -6.54 14.18
CA ILE A 355 -10.80 -7.17 14.07
C ILE A 355 -10.63 -8.09 15.27
N ARG A 356 -10.43 -9.38 15.01
CA ARG A 356 -10.06 -10.35 16.04
C ARG A 356 -8.56 -10.47 16.08
N PRO A 357 -7.88 -9.98 17.13
CA PRO A 357 -6.46 -10.19 17.30
C PRO A 357 -6.18 -11.64 17.73
N VAL A 358 -5.21 -12.26 17.07
CA VAL A 358 -4.70 -13.59 17.39
C VAL A 358 -3.18 -13.48 17.47
N ARG A 359 -2.65 -13.53 18.67
CA ARG A 359 -1.22 -13.44 18.90
C ARG A 359 -0.59 -14.80 18.64
N ALA A 360 0.31 -14.90 17.68
CA ALA A 360 1.03 -16.11 17.31
C ALA A 360 2.52 -15.85 17.04
N LEU A 361 2.92 -14.58 17.11
CA LEU A 361 4.30 -14.12 17.15
C LEU A 361 4.56 -13.51 18.53
N GLY A 362 5.69 -13.84 19.13
CA GLY A 362 6.09 -13.28 20.42
C GLY A 362 6.77 -11.94 20.27
N VAL A 363 7.21 -11.39 21.41
CA VAL A 363 7.82 -10.04 21.51
C VAL A 363 9.09 -9.89 20.67
N GLY A 364 9.78 -10.96 20.30
CA GLY A 364 10.90 -10.96 19.35
C GLY A 364 10.48 -10.89 17.89
N GLY A 365 9.18 -10.81 17.59
CA GLY A 365 8.63 -10.75 16.24
C GLY A 365 8.76 -12.07 15.48
N PHE A 366 8.77 -13.21 16.16
CA PHE A 366 8.76 -14.54 15.57
C PHE A 366 7.86 -15.51 16.36
N GLY A 367 7.38 -16.54 15.70
CA GLY A 367 6.58 -17.63 16.29
C GLY A 367 6.92 -18.98 15.69
N GLU A 368 6.58 -20.03 16.39
CA GLU A 368 6.72 -21.39 15.91
C GLU A 368 5.63 -21.74 14.88
N PHE A 369 5.95 -22.57 13.90
CA PHE A 369 4.96 -23.01 12.90
C PHE A 369 3.72 -23.65 13.52
N TYR A 370 3.90 -24.36 14.62
CA TYR A 370 2.77 -24.96 15.34
C TYR A 370 1.85 -23.89 15.93
N ASP A 371 2.40 -22.88 16.59
CA ASP A 371 1.67 -21.80 17.23
C ASP A 371 0.90 -20.97 16.19
N ILE A 372 1.56 -20.61 15.09
CA ILE A 372 0.93 -19.92 13.96
C ILE A 372 -0.21 -20.76 13.35
N ALA A 373 -0.01 -22.07 13.21
CA ALA A 373 -1.06 -22.97 12.73
C ALA A 373 -2.27 -23.01 13.66
N GLN A 374 -2.06 -23.00 15.00
CA GLN A 374 -3.18 -22.91 15.96
C GLN A 374 -3.89 -21.57 15.85
N GLY A 375 -3.15 -20.47 15.72
CA GLY A 375 -3.72 -19.14 15.51
C GLY A 375 -4.58 -19.07 14.23
N ILE A 376 -4.13 -19.66 13.13
CA ILE A 376 -4.90 -19.72 11.86
C ILE A 376 -6.17 -20.56 12.02
N LEU A 377 -6.10 -21.72 12.71
CA LEU A 377 -7.28 -22.53 12.98
C LEU A 377 -8.30 -21.78 13.82
N TYR A 378 -7.85 -21.13 14.90
CA TYR A 378 -8.69 -20.31 15.76
C TYR A 378 -9.33 -19.15 14.96
N ALA A 379 -8.55 -18.43 14.19
CA ALA A 379 -9.03 -17.34 13.32
C ALA A 379 -10.15 -17.79 12.38
N ALA A 380 -10.04 -19.03 11.84
CA ALA A 380 -11.04 -19.62 10.96
C ALA A 380 -12.26 -20.21 11.71
N GLY A 381 -12.32 -20.12 13.03
CA GLY A 381 -13.39 -20.70 13.84
C GLY A 381 -13.29 -22.20 14.02
N LEU A 382 -12.10 -22.77 13.85
CA LEU A 382 -11.82 -24.18 13.99
C LEU A 382 -11.22 -24.46 15.38
N PRO A 383 -11.35 -25.70 15.90
CA PRO A 383 -10.70 -26.08 17.16
C PRO A 383 -9.19 -25.98 17.07
N ALA A 384 -8.58 -25.17 17.93
CA ALA A 384 -7.15 -25.03 18.13
C ALA A 384 -6.72 -25.64 19.46
N ASP A 385 -5.45 -25.97 19.62
CA ASP A 385 -4.88 -26.42 20.89
C ASP A 385 -4.92 -25.28 21.92
N ASP A 386 -5.30 -25.58 23.16
CA ASP A 386 -5.30 -24.61 24.26
C ASP A 386 -4.04 -24.64 25.12
N GLY A 387 -3.01 -25.42 24.71
CA GLY A 387 -1.78 -25.62 25.47
C GLY A 387 -1.92 -26.50 26.73
N ALA A 388 -3.15 -26.65 27.25
CA ALA A 388 -3.45 -27.39 28.47
C ALA A 388 -3.99 -28.82 28.20
N GLY A 389 -4.10 -29.22 26.95
CA GLY A 389 -4.54 -30.57 26.54
C GLY A 389 -6.00 -30.65 26.15
N ALA A 390 -6.66 -29.51 26.00
CA ALA A 390 -7.99 -29.38 25.42
C ALA A 390 -7.93 -28.62 24.10
N THR A 391 -9.03 -28.03 23.70
CA THR A 391 -9.09 -27.15 22.54
C THR A 391 -9.88 -25.90 22.86
N VAL A 392 -9.46 -24.81 22.27
CA VAL A 392 -10.16 -23.52 22.27
C VAL A 392 -10.72 -23.25 20.88
N GLN A 393 -11.84 -22.53 20.83
CA GLN A 393 -12.50 -22.17 19.60
C GLN A 393 -13.32 -20.91 19.81
N PRO A 394 -13.27 -19.92 18.92
CA PRO A 394 -14.12 -18.73 19.02
C PRO A 394 -15.57 -19.06 18.63
N THR A 395 -16.48 -18.12 18.88
CA THR A 395 -17.91 -18.29 18.57
C THR A 395 -18.22 -18.34 17.07
N SER A 396 -17.34 -17.73 16.24
CA SER A 396 -17.46 -17.68 14.77
C SER A 396 -16.11 -17.60 14.11
N GLY A 397 -15.95 -18.14 12.92
CA GLY A 397 -14.78 -17.95 12.08
C GLY A 397 -14.78 -16.62 11.35
N ALA A 398 -13.61 -16.03 11.17
CA ALA A 398 -13.43 -14.87 10.31
C ALA A 398 -13.47 -15.28 8.83
N LYS A 399 -14.11 -14.44 7.98
CA LYS A 399 -14.10 -14.66 6.53
C LYS A 399 -12.81 -14.15 5.85
N ILE A 400 -12.01 -13.37 6.54
CA ILE A 400 -10.74 -12.83 6.07
C ILE A 400 -9.71 -13.05 7.19
N ILE A 401 -8.55 -13.61 6.84
CA ILE A 401 -7.44 -13.80 7.76
C ILE A 401 -6.22 -13.09 7.14
N ASN A 402 -5.64 -12.14 7.88
CA ASN A 402 -4.42 -11.44 7.47
C ASN A 402 -3.21 -12.05 8.17
N LEU A 403 -2.18 -12.36 7.38
CA LEU A 403 -0.89 -12.92 7.80
C LEU A 403 0.24 -12.01 7.31
N SER A 404 0.61 -11.00 8.12
CA SER A 404 1.74 -10.13 7.82
C SER A 404 3.07 -10.73 8.31
N LEU A 405 3.29 -11.99 7.98
CA LEU A 405 4.40 -12.82 8.45
C LEU A 405 4.81 -13.84 7.40
N GLY A 406 6.05 -14.35 7.51
CA GLY A 406 6.48 -15.41 6.61
C GLY A 406 7.93 -15.84 6.76
N GLY A 407 8.34 -16.69 5.84
CA GLY A 407 9.70 -17.23 5.78
C GLY A 407 9.93 -18.17 4.60
N PRO A 408 11.19 -18.59 4.39
CA PRO A 408 11.57 -19.43 3.24
C PRO A 408 11.19 -20.91 3.42
N ASP A 409 10.84 -21.30 4.62
CA ASP A 409 10.60 -22.71 4.95
C ASP A 409 9.13 -23.08 4.78
N THR A 410 8.87 -24.26 4.22
CA THR A 410 7.55 -24.86 4.15
C THR A 410 7.36 -25.89 5.24
N ASP A 411 6.14 -26.05 5.75
CA ASP A 411 5.79 -27.06 6.76
C ASP A 411 4.38 -27.62 6.51
N THR A 412 4.24 -28.91 6.72
CA THR A 412 2.97 -29.63 6.49
C THR A 412 1.89 -29.24 7.50
N THR A 413 2.26 -28.85 8.71
CA THR A 413 1.32 -28.44 9.77
C THR A 413 0.70 -27.08 9.42
N LEU A 414 1.57 -26.11 9.08
CA LEU A 414 1.14 -24.80 8.65
C LEU A 414 0.26 -24.89 7.40
N HIS A 415 0.69 -25.66 6.39
CA HIS A 415 -0.10 -25.84 5.16
C HIS A 415 -1.45 -26.52 5.45
N SER A 416 -1.50 -27.49 6.35
CA SER A 416 -2.75 -28.16 6.76
C SER A 416 -3.71 -27.18 7.45
N ALA A 417 -3.20 -26.26 8.28
CA ALA A 417 -4.00 -25.20 8.90
C ALA A 417 -4.57 -24.23 7.84
N ILE A 418 -3.73 -23.81 6.88
CA ILE A 418 -4.13 -22.98 5.74
C ILE A 418 -5.25 -23.66 4.91
N ILE A 419 -5.07 -24.93 4.53
CA ILE A 419 -6.09 -25.71 3.80
C ILE A 419 -7.40 -25.79 4.61
N SER A 420 -7.30 -26.04 5.92
CA SER A 420 -8.46 -26.14 6.81
C SER A 420 -9.22 -24.80 6.91
N ALA A 421 -8.50 -23.69 7.06
CA ALA A 421 -9.07 -22.34 7.10
C ALA A 421 -9.73 -21.94 5.77
N ALA A 422 -9.07 -22.22 4.64
CA ALA A 422 -9.63 -22.00 3.31
C ALA A 422 -10.88 -22.84 3.07
N SER A 423 -10.87 -24.11 3.51
CA SER A 423 -12.03 -25.03 3.43
C SER A 423 -13.21 -24.59 4.33
N ALA A 424 -12.92 -23.89 5.43
CA ALA A 424 -13.92 -23.25 6.27
C ALA A 424 -14.50 -21.96 5.65
N GLY A 425 -13.96 -21.52 4.51
CA GLY A 425 -14.46 -20.38 3.71
C GLY A 425 -13.71 -19.08 3.96
N ALA A 426 -12.58 -19.07 4.63
CA ALA A 426 -11.76 -17.89 4.84
C ALA A 426 -10.93 -17.53 3.59
N LEU A 427 -10.89 -16.25 3.23
CA LEU A 427 -9.86 -15.68 2.37
C LEU A 427 -8.62 -15.42 3.21
N ILE A 428 -7.50 -16.04 2.86
CA ILE A 428 -6.23 -15.86 3.54
C ILE A 428 -5.38 -14.92 2.70
N VAL A 429 -4.97 -13.79 3.29
CA VAL A 429 -4.14 -12.75 2.67
C VAL A 429 -2.80 -12.73 3.39
N ALA A 430 -1.70 -12.79 2.66
CA ALA A 430 -0.38 -12.82 3.26
C ALA A 430 0.65 -11.93 2.55
N ALA A 431 1.60 -11.44 3.32
CA ALA A 431 2.76 -10.70 2.85
C ALA A 431 3.66 -11.56 1.95
N ALA A 432 4.09 -11.03 0.78
CA ALA A 432 4.89 -11.80 -0.18
C ALA A 432 6.34 -11.99 0.22
N GLY A 433 6.81 -11.30 1.27
CA GLY A 433 8.21 -11.31 1.73
C GLY A 433 8.99 -10.07 1.34
N ASN A 434 10.08 -9.81 2.06
CA ASN A 434 10.86 -8.57 1.96
C ASN A 434 12.33 -8.80 1.55
N GLU A 435 12.61 -9.91 0.91
CA GLU A 435 13.95 -10.26 0.45
C GLU A 435 14.31 -9.67 -0.92
N GLY A 436 13.33 -9.11 -1.66
CA GLY A 436 13.52 -8.58 -3.00
C GLY A 436 13.88 -9.67 -4.02
N THR A 437 13.41 -10.89 -3.84
CA THR A 437 13.75 -12.04 -4.66
C THR A 437 12.50 -12.78 -5.15
N SER A 438 12.68 -13.70 -6.11
CA SER A 438 11.64 -14.61 -6.58
C SER A 438 11.60 -15.96 -5.82
N ALA A 439 12.36 -16.10 -4.74
CA ALA A 439 12.30 -17.27 -3.89
C ALA A 439 10.93 -17.40 -3.24
N LEU A 440 10.45 -18.63 -3.10
CA LEU A 440 9.16 -18.89 -2.46
C LEU A 440 9.19 -18.45 -0.99
N HIS A 441 8.16 -17.72 -0.59
CA HIS A 441 7.97 -17.21 0.76
C HIS A 441 6.65 -17.75 1.32
N TYR A 442 6.70 -18.50 2.42
CA TYR A 442 5.52 -19.11 3.00
C TYR A 442 5.05 -18.35 4.24
N PRO A 443 3.71 -18.25 4.43
CA PRO A 443 2.63 -18.98 3.78
C PRO A 443 2.16 -18.39 2.45
N ALA A 444 2.66 -17.22 2.01
CA ALA A 444 2.22 -16.55 0.78
C ALA A 444 2.29 -17.44 -0.47
N ALA A 445 3.28 -18.34 -0.55
CA ALA A 445 3.47 -19.23 -1.70
C ALA A 445 2.56 -20.45 -1.71
N TYR A 446 1.71 -20.67 -0.70
CA TYR A 446 0.69 -21.72 -0.77
C TYR A 446 -0.44 -21.32 -1.72
N PRO A 447 -0.98 -22.23 -2.54
CA PRO A 447 -2.01 -21.92 -3.55
C PRO A 447 -3.30 -21.32 -2.98
N GLU A 448 -3.65 -21.65 -1.75
CA GLU A 448 -4.84 -21.17 -1.04
C GLU A 448 -4.71 -19.71 -0.62
N VAL A 449 -3.49 -19.18 -0.55
CA VAL A 449 -3.18 -17.86 -0.02
C VAL A 449 -3.16 -16.80 -1.13
N LEU A 450 -3.69 -15.63 -0.85
CA LEU A 450 -3.58 -14.45 -1.70
C LEU A 450 -2.35 -13.65 -1.28
N ALA A 451 -1.25 -13.85 -1.99
CA ALA A 451 0.03 -13.18 -1.73
C ALA A 451 0.05 -11.74 -2.21
N VAL A 452 0.54 -10.82 -1.38
CA VAL A 452 0.53 -9.38 -1.63
C VAL A 452 1.95 -8.82 -1.67
N ALA A 453 2.34 -8.25 -2.82
CA ALA A 453 3.57 -7.49 -2.99
C ALA A 453 3.38 -6.01 -2.60
N ALA A 454 4.49 -5.31 -2.32
CA ALA A 454 4.49 -3.92 -1.87
C ALA A 454 4.88 -2.94 -2.99
N VAL A 455 4.20 -1.77 -2.99
CA VAL A 455 4.57 -0.60 -3.79
C VAL A 455 4.79 0.61 -2.91
N GLY A 456 5.64 1.54 -3.39
CA GLY A 456 5.84 2.85 -2.80
C GLY A 456 4.82 3.89 -3.27
N PRO A 457 4.97 5.18 -2.83
CA PRO A 457 4.12 6.29 -3.27
C PRO A 457 4.16 6.57 -4.78
N ASP A 458 5.20 6.11 -5.46
CA ASP A 458 5.36 6.20 -6.92
C ASP A 458 4.60 5.10 -7.69
N ALA A 459 3.88 4.23 -6.96
CA ALA A 459 3.20 3.03 -7.47
C ALA A 459 4.14 1.98 -8.10
N VAL A 460 5.45 2.12 -7.90
CA VAL A 460 6.47 1.16 -8.35
C VAL A 460 6.69 0.12 -7.25
N PRO A 461 6.89 -1.16 -7.60
CA PRO A 461 7.26 -2.17 -6.61
C PRO A 461 8.49 -1.74 -5.81
N ALA A 462 8.40 -1.82 -4.48
CA ALA A 462 9.50 -1.48 -3.60
C ALA A 462 10.67 -2.46 -3.78
N SER A 463 11.90 -1.98 -3.63
CA SER A 463 13.12 -2.78 -3.88
C SER A 463 13.23 -4.02 -2.99
N TYR A 464 12.64 -3.96 -1.80
CA TYR A 464 12.60 -5.08 -0.87
C TYR A 464 11.50 -6.10 -1.20
N SER A 465 10.42 -5.70 -1.93
CA SER A 465 9.27 -6.58 -2.16
C SER A 465 9.66 -7.83 -2.94
N SER A 466 9.39 -8.99 -2.37
CA SER A 466 9.53 -10.26 -3.07
C SER A 466 8.48 -10.38 -4.19
N PHE A 467 8.79 -11.17 -5.21
CA PHE A 467 8.02 -11.28 -6.44
C PHE A 467 8.03 -12.72 -6.98
N GLY A 468 7.24 -13.00 -8.00
CA GLY A 468 7.21 -14.32 -8.64
C GLY A 468 5.80 -14.79 -8.96
N SER A 469 5.69 -16.01 -9.49
CA SER A 469 4.41 -16.58 -9.92
C SER A 469 3.40 -16.84 -8.79
N TYR A 470 3.86 -16.84 -7.54
CA TYR A 470 2.98 -17.01 -6.38
C TYR A 470 2.31 -15.70 -5.94
N VAL A 471 2.84 -14.54 -6.34
CA VAL A 471 2.26 -13.25 -5.97
C VAL A 471 0.99 -12.99 -6.77
N ALA A 472 -0.10 -12.71 -6.06
CA ALA A 472 -1.41 -12.54 -6.66
C ALA A 472 -1.71 -11.07 -7.04
N ILE A 473 -1.30 -10.12 -6.18
CA ILE A 473 -1.66 -8.71 -6.29
C ILE A 473 -0.61 -7.85 -5.58
N ARG A 474 -0.59 -6.54 -5.85
CA ARG A 474 0.25 -5.58 -5.11
C ARG A 474 -0.60 -4.51 -4.45
N ALA A 475 -0.08 -3.93 -3.36
CA ALA A 475 -0.74 -2.87 -2.59
C ALA A 475 0.30 -1.92 -1.97
N PRO A 476 -0.10 -0.76 -1.44
CA PRO A 476 0.83 0.15 -0.76
C PRO A 476 1.52 -0.53 0.43
N GLY A 477 2.83 -0.59 0.40
CA GLY A 477 3.67 -1.13 1.47
C GLY A 477 4.73 -0.15 1.96
N GLY A 478 4.79 1.04 1.34
CA GLY A 478 5.84 2.04 1.63
C GLY A 478 7.16 1.75 0.90
N ASN A 479 8.04 2.74 0.87
CA ASN A 479 9.37 2.59 0.29
C ASN A 479 10.33 3.67 0.80
N PHE A 480 11.02 3.43 1.90
CA PHE A 480 12.00 4.36 2.46
C PHE A 480 13.29 4.53 1.61
N ASP A 481 13.50 3.69 0.59
CA ASP A 481 14.57 3.93 -0.40
C ASP A 481 14.35 5.21 -1.20
N LEU A 482 13.13 5.71 -1.22
CA LEU A 482 12.81 6.97 -1.84
C LEU A 482 13.33 8.17 -1.03
N GLY A 483 13.71 7.99 0.24
CA GLY A 483 14.48 8.92 1.06
C GLY A 483 13.67 9.74 2.07
N ASP A 484 12.34 9.63 2.06
CA ASP A 484 11.45 10.32 2.99
C ASP A 484 10.76 9.31 3.92
N PRO A 485 10.76 9.51 5.25
CA PRO A 485 10.00 8.68 6.18
C PRO A 485 8.50 8.63 5.87
N THR A 486 7.93 9.70 5.31
CA THR A 486 6.50 9.75 4.93
C THR A 486 6.16 8.90 3.71
N ASP A 487 7.16 8.35 3.02
CA ASP A 487 6.98 7.33 1.98
C ASP A 487 6.60 5.95 2.54
N GLY A 488 6.68 5.78 3.86
CA GLY A 488 6.11 4.66 4.59
C GLY A 488 4.59 4.73 4.70
N VAL A 489 3.97 3.61 5.05
CA VAL A 489 2.57 3.53 5.43
C VAL A 489 2.43 3.97 6.88
N VAL A 490 1.68 5.03 7.16
CA VAL A 490 1.41 5.46 8.52
C VAL A 490 0.21 4.74 9.10
N SER A 491 0.36 4.23 10.32
CA SER A 491 -0.70 3.53 11.05
C SER A 491 -0.49 3.63 12.57
N THR A 492 -1.36 3.01 13.33
CA THR A 492 -1.28 2.91 14.80
C THR A 492 -0.03 2.19 15.25
N MET A 493 0.52 2.56 16.39
CA MET A 493 1.71 1.98 16.99
C MET A 493 1.65 2.14 18.52
N TRP A 494 2.62 1.59 19.24
CA TRP A 494 2.70 1.73 20.69
C TRP A 494 4.11 2.13 21.12
N ASP A 495 4.21 3.11 21.99
CA ASP A 495 5.45 3.47 22.66
C ASP A 495 5.57 2.68 23.97
N PHE A 496 6.42 1.66 23.98
CA PHE A 496 6.61 0.79 25.14
C PHE A 496 7.45 1.41 26.25
N GLU A 497 8.21 2.48 25.97
CA GLU A 497 9.02 3.16 26.98
C GLU A 497 8.13 3.98 27.94
N VAL A 498 7.13 4.66 27.37
CA VAL A 498 6.21 5.51 28.16
C VAL A 498 4.82 4.91 28.33
N GLY A 499 4.53 3.79 27.67
CA GLY A 499 3.25 3.08 27.76
C GLY A 499 2.08 3.88 27.16
N GLN A 500 2.29 4.51 26.00
CA GLN A 500 1.31 5.38 25.37
C GLN A 500 1.02 4.99 23.91
N PRO A 501 -0.21 5.29 23.43
CA PRO A 501 -0.53 5.12 22.01
C PRO A 501 0.33 6.07 21.16
N GLU A 502 0.77 5.57 20.02
CA GLU A 502 1.61 6.30 19.09
C GLU A 502 1.22 5.95 17.63
N TYR A 503 1.80 6.66 16.67
CA TYR A 503 1.63 6.42 15.24
C TYR A 503 3.00 6.39 14.57
N ALA A 504 3.16 5.48 13.59
CA ALA A 504 4.45 5.35 12.91
C ALA A 504 4.29 5.06 11.43
N PHE A 505 5.28 5.52 10.66
CA PHE A 505 5.48 5.08 9.28
C PHE A 505 6.24 3.75 9.28
N ALA A 506 5.80 2.81 8.48
CA ALA A 506 6.47 1.53 8.28
C ALA A 506 6.54 1.16 6.80
N GLU A 507 7.53 0.35 6.44
CA GLU A 507 7.60 -0.25 5.11
C GLU A 507 7.69 -1.77 5.19
N GLY A 508 7.06 -2.46 4.25
CA GLY A 508 7.08 -3.92 4.15
C GLY A 508 5.87 -4.45 3.38
N THR A 509 5.99 -5.68 2.89
CA THR A 509 4.83 -6.42 2.38
C THR A 509 3.80 -6.69 3.48
N SER A 510 4.22 -6.62 4.76
CA SER A 510 3.36 -6.60 5.95
C SER A 510 2.39 -5.42 5.99
N MET A 511 2.75 -4.27 5.43
CA MET A 511 1.88 -3.09 5.34
C MET A 511 1.00 -3.15 4.09
N ALA A 512 1.45 -3.85 3.04
CA ALA A 512 0.66 -4.08 1.83
C ALA A 512 -0.49 -5.08 2.03
N SER A 513 -0.24 -6.18 2.73
CA SER A 513 -1.23 -7.23 3.02
C SER A 513 -2.52 -6.70 3.68
N PRO A 514 -2.46 -5.89 4.77
CA PRO A 514 -3.65 -5.37 5.42
C PRO A 514 -4.47 -4.40 4.56
N HIS A 515 -3.88 -3.71 3.58
CA HIS A 515 -4.65 -2.94 2.61
C HIS A 515 -5.58 -3.85 1.80
N VAL A 516 -5.08 -4.99 1.33
CA VAL A 516 -5.87 -5.96 0.56
C VAL A 516 -6.92 -6.63 1.45
N ALA A 517 -6.57 -7.03 2.68
CA ALA A 517 -7.51 -7.57 3.65
C ALA A 517 -8.62 -6.56 3.98
N GLY A 518 -8.27 -5.28 4.13
CA GLY A 518 -9.22 -4.20 4.33
C GLY A 518 -10.15 -3.99 3.14
N VAL A 519 -9.66 -4.01 1.91
CA VAL A 519 -10.50 -3.92 0.71
C VAL A 519 -11.45 -5.14 0.60
N ALA A 520 -10.97 -6.34 0.94
CA ALA A 520 -11.83 -7.52 1.03
C ALA A 520 -12.95 -7.34 2.07
N ALA A 521 -12.66 -6.67 3.20
CA ALA A 521 -13.67 -6.36 4.22
C ALA A 521 -14.71 -5.34 3.72
N LEU A 522 -14.32 -4.32 2.96
CA LEU A 522 -15.26 -3.40 2.29
C LEU A 522 -16.17 -4.16 1.32
N LEU A 523 -15.65 -5.12 0.57
CA LEU A 523 -16.44 -5.98 -0.32
C LEU A 523 -17.48 -6.79 0.45
N LEU A 524 -17.13 -7.36 1.60
CA LEU A 524 -18.07 -8.07 2.47
C LEU A 524 -19.06 -7.13 3.15
N ALA A 525 -18.66 -5.90 3.48
CA ALA A 525 -19.58 -4.90 4.02
C ALA A 525 -20.70 -4.54 3.02
N GLN A 526 -20.34 -4.45 1.73
CA GLN A 526 -21.32 -4.22 0.65
C GLN A 526 -22.09 -5.48 0.29
N THR A 527 -21.45 -6.64 0.26
CA THR A 527 -22.02 -7.90 -0.20
C THR A 527 -21.60 -9.05 0.73
N PRO A 528 -22.30 -9.25 1.86
CA PRO A 528 -21.93 -10.22 2.90
C PRO A 528 -21.90 -11.69 2.45
N SER A 529 -22.54 -12.01 1.31
CA SER A 529 -22.61 -13.37 0.76
C SER A 529 -21.43 -13.80 -0.09
N LEU A 530 -20.45 -12.90 -0.32
CA LEU A 530 -19.27 -13.24 -1.11
C LEU A 530 -18.47 -14.38 -0.47
N THR A 531 -18.08 -15.34 -1.30
CA THR A 531 -17.15 -16.42 -0.94
C THR A 531 -15.69 -15.95 -1.03
N ALA A 532 -14.77 -16.68 -0.42
CA ALA A 532 -13.33 -16.40 -0.53
C ALA A 532 -12.86 -16.36 -1.99
N SER A 533 -13.33 -17.26 -2.84
CA SER A 533 -13.03 -17.26 -4.28
C SER A 533 -13.57 -16.01 -4.97
N ALA A 534 -14.80 -15.59 -4.68
CA ALA A 534 -15.38 -14.38 -5.26
C ALA A 534 -14.65 -13.11 -4.79
N LEU A 535 -14.21 -13.06 -3.53
CA LEU A 535 -13.38 -11.97 -3.01
C LEU A 535 -12.04 -11.90 -3.76
N ARG A 536 -11.32 -13.05 -3.87
CA ARG A 536 -10.06 -13.15 -4.64
C ARG A 536 -10.26 -12.62 -6.07
N THR A 537 -11.26 -13.13 -6.78
CA THR A 537 -11.59 -12.70 -8.15
C THR A 537 -11.82 -11.20 -8.23
N ARG A 538 -12.66 -10.62 -7.35
CA ARG A 538 -12.90 -9.18 -7.35
C ARG A 538 -11.66 -8.35 -7.07
N LEU A 539 -10.78 -8.81 -6.21
CA LEU A 539 -9.52 -8.11 -5.90
C LEU A 539 -8.56 -8.14 -7.09
N THR A 540 -8.40 -9.31 -7.74
CA THR A 540 -7.40 -9.48 -8.81
C THR A 540 -7.89 -9.00 -10.18
N ASP A 541 -9.14 -9.28 -10.55
CA ASP A 541 -9.65 -8.93 -11.88
C ASP A 541 -9.87 -7.43 -12.04
N TYR A 542 -10.18 -6.72 -10.94
CA TYR A 542 -10.37 -5.27 -10.94
C TYR A 542 -9.17 -4.48 -10.46
N ALA A 543 -8.00 -5.13 -10.34
CA ALA A 543 -6.73 -4.47 -10.07
C ALA A 543 -6.31 -3.58 -11.24
N VAL A 544 -5.51 -2.55 -10.96
CA VAL A 544 -5.10 -1.54 -11.95
C VAL A 544 -3.64 -1.74 -12.35
N GLY A 545 -3.39 -1.53 -13.65
CA GLY A 545 -2.07 -1.67 -14.27
C GLY A 545 -1.80 -3.09 -14.79
N PRO A 546 -0.64 -3.29 -15.43
CA PRO A 546 -0.33 -4.57 -16.06
C PRO A 546 -0.06 -5.66 -15.03
N ALA A 547 -0.44 -6.89 -15.37
CA ALA A 547 0.02 -8.06 -14.65
C ALA A 547 1.54 -8.25 -14.86
N THR A 548 2.24 -8.50 -13.76
CA THR A 548 3.70 -8.66 -13.74
C THR A 548 4.08 -9.77 -12.76
N ALA A 549 5.38 -9.95 -12.50
CA ALA A 549 5.85 -10.82 -11.43
C ALA A 549 5.40 -10.35 -10.02
N TYR A 550 4.85 -9.15 -9.91
CA TYR A 550 4.24 -8.58 -8.69
C TYR A 550 2.71 -8.70 -8.68
N GLY A 551 2.15 -9.69 -9.38
CA GLY A 551 0.73 -10.01 -9.40
C GLY A 551 -0.09 -9.30 -10.49
N ALA A 552 -1.41 -9.44 -10.41
CA ALA A 552 -2.38 -9.00 -11.43
C ALA A 552 -2.41 -7.47 -11.64
N GLY A 553 -2.04 -6.71 -10.62
CA GLY A 553 -2.05 -5.24 -10.66
C GLY A 553 -2.01 -4.65 -9.26
N LEU A 554 -2.17 -3.34 -9.15
CA LEU A 554 -2.40 -2.63 -7.89
C LEU A 554 -3.86 -2.80 -7.49
N VAL A 555 -4.13 -3.20 -6.26
CA VAL A 555 -5.50 -3.31 -5.74
C VAL A 555 -6.24 -1.99 -5.90
N ASN A 556 -7.50 -2.04 -6.30
CA ASN A 556 -8.34 -0.84 -6.42
C ASN A 556 -9.69 -1.08 -5.75
N ALA A 557 -9.93 -0.41 -4.64
CA ALA A 557 -11.11 -0.61 -3.82
C ALA A 557 -12.41 -0.25 -4.57
N TYR A 558 -12.42 0.89 -5.25
CA TYR A 558 -13.60 1.36 -5.98
C TYR A 558 -13.97 0.43 -7.15
N ASN A 559 -12.98 0.02 -7.94
CA ASN A 559 -13.22 -0.89 -9.06
C ASN A 559 -13.73 -2.26 -8.56
N SER A 560 -13.14 -2.79 -7.49
CA SER A 560 -13.54 -4.06 -6.88
C SER A 560 -14.99 -4.00 -6.36
N LEU A 561 -15.41 -2.88 -5.73
CA LEU A 561 -16.78 -2.67 -5.25
C LEU A 561 -17.79 -2.53 -6.40
N THR A 562 -17.44 -1.79 -7.44
CA THR A 562 -18.33 -1.47 -8.56
C THR A 562 -18.29 -2.49 -9.69
N GLN A 563 -17.32 -3.39 -9.68
CA GLN A 563 -17.03 -4.37 -10.76
C GLN A 563 -16.86 -3.66 -12.13
N ARG A 564 -16.15 -2.54 -12.12
CA ARG A 564 -15.87 -1.77 -13.32
C ARG A 564 -14.37 -1.77 -13.58
N HIS A 565 -14.00 -2.12 -14.81
CA HIS A 565 -12.65 -1.86 -15.32
C HIS A 565 -12.58 -0.39 -15.74
N GLY A 566 -11.75 0.38 -15.08
CA GLY A 566 -11.58 1.79 -15.38
C GLY A 566 -10.31 2.34 -14.73
N PRO A 567 -9.89 3.57 -15.06
CA PRO A 567 -8.79 4.22 -14.36
C PRO A 567 -9.11 4.33 -12.85
N PRO A 568 -8.10 4.34 -11.98
CA PRO A 568 -8.26 4.29 -10.52
C PRO A 568 -9.09 5.44 -9.94
N SER A 569 -9.17 6.55 -10.64
CA SER A 569 -9.99 7.71 -10.31
C SER A 569 -10.73 8.19 -11.54
N GLN A 570 -11.79 8.97 -11.35
CA GLN A 570 -12.43 9.64 -12.46
C GLN A 570 -11.38 10.57 -13.09
N ILE A 571 -10.99 10.26 -14.32
CA ILE A 571 -10.10 11.14 -15.10
C ILE A 571 -10.98 12.19 -15.77
N TYR A 572 -10.49 13.41 -15.78
CA TYR A 572 -11.07 14.47 -16.58
C TYR A 572 -10.02 15.04 -17.50
N ALA A 573 -10.47 15.62 -18.61
CA ALA A 573 -9.66 16.39 -19.54
C ALA A 573 -10.02 17.89 -19.44
N GLN A 574 -9.01 18.73 -19.49
CA GLN A 574 -9.17 20.18 -19.57
C GLN A 574 -8.49 20.75 -20.80
N LEU A 575 -9.21 21.63 -21.48
CA LEU A 575 -8.73 22.39 -22.60
C LEU A 575 -8.33 23.78 -22.14
N TYR A 576 -7.09 24.16 -22.35
CA TYR A 576 -6.54 25.47 -22.00
C TYR A 576 -6.24 26.27 -23.26
N SER A 577 -6.63 27.54 -23.29
CA SER A 577 -6.16 28.47 -24.33
C SER A 577 -4.65 28.67 -24.15
N ALA A 578 -3.88 28.40 -25.18
CA ALA A 578 -2.43 28.68 -25.19
C ALA A 578 -2.11 30.18 -25.17
N THR A 579 -3.08 31.03 -25.54
CA THR A 579 -2.93 32.50 -25.58
C THR A 579 -3.22 33.12 -24.21
N THR A 580 -4.29 32.68 -23.54
CA THR A 580 -4.75 33.32 -22.29
C THR A 580 -4.38 32.49 -21.05
N GLY A 581 -4.04 31.22 -21.21
CA GLY A 581 -3.82 30.29 -20.09
C GLY A 581 -5.10 29.93 -19.32
N ALA A 582 -6.26 30.37 -19.79
CA ALA A 582 -7.53 30.07 -19.14
C ALA A 582 -8.06 28.71 -19.55
N VAL A 583 -8.78 28.06 -18.63
CA VAL A 583 -9.56 26.85 -18.93
C VAL A 583 -10.72 27.23 -19.83
N VAL A 584 -10.81 26.58 -20.99
CA VAL A 584 -11.88 26.78 -21.97
C VAL A 584 -13.01 25.80 -21.77
N GLN A 585 -12.67 24.52 -21.57
CA GLN A 585 -13.62 23.46 -21.29
C GLN A 585 -13.02 22.43 -20.32
N THR A 586 -13.90 21.78 -19.56
CA THR A 586 -13.57 20.60 -18.74
C THR A 586 -14.59 19.51 -19.04
N VAL A 587 -14.12 18.30 -19.32
CA VAL A 587 -14.96 17.12 -19.58
C VAL A 587 -14.45 15.95 -18.78
N SER A 588 -15.36 15.13 -18.23
CA SER A 588 -15.00 13.85 -17.63
C SER A 588 -14.79 12.82 -18.74
N THR A 589 -13.83 11.91 -18.54
CA THR A 589 -13.63 10.82 -19.48
C THR A 589 -14.71 9.76 -19.33
N GLU A 590 -15.03 9.11 -20.42
CA GLU A 590 -15.85 7.89 -20.44
C GLU A 590 -15.05 6.65 -19.98
N ALA A 591 -15.73 5.52 -19.87
CA ALA A 591 -15.05 4.24 -19.66
C ALA A 591 -13.99 4.00 -20.76
N GLY A 592 -12.76 3.66 -20.33
CA GLY A 592 -11.62 3.55 -21.24
C GLY A 592 -10.85 4.86 -21.50
N GLY A 593 -11.20 5.95 -20.80
CA GLY A 593 -10.48 7.22 -20.88
C GLY A 593 -10.82 8.10 -22.08
N ALA A 594 -11.84 7.77 -22.86
CA ALA A 594 -12.26 8.59 -24.00
C ALA A 594 -12.83 9.94 -23.56
N PHE A 595 -12.51 11.00 -24.28
CA PHE A 595 -13.04 12.34 -24.06
C PHE A 595 -13.25 13.09 -25.37
N ALA A 596 -14.11 14.11 -25.37
CA ALA A 596 -14.28 15.03 -26.48
C ALA A 596 -14.65 16.44 -25.99
N PHE A 597 -13.94 17.43 -26.50
CA PHE A 597 -14.31 18.86 -26.42
C PHE A 597 -15.04 19.21 -27.73
N SER A 598 -16.22 19.74 -27.63
CA SER A 598 -17.02 20.14 -28.79
C SER A 598 -17.22 21.67 -28.82
N GLY A 599 -17.40 22.20 -30.00
CA GLY A 599 -17.63 23.66 -30.15
C GLY A 599 -16.39 24.50 -29.87
N VAL A 600 -15.20 23.97 -30.10
CA VAL A 600 -13.92 24.66 -29.85
C VAL A 600 -13.69 25.68 -30.96
N GLU A 601 -13.50 26.94 -30.57
CA GLU A 601 -13.22 28.05 -31.51
C GLU A 601 -11.82 27.94 -32.13
N ASP A 602 -11.58 28.67 -33.21
CA ASP A 602 -10.25 28.77 -33.81
C ASP A 602 -9.25 29.34 -32.82
N GLY A 603 -8.12 28.66 -32.66
CA GLY A 603 -7.12 29.02 -31.66
C GLY A 603 -6.06 27.93 -31.41
N SER A 604 -5.16 28.24 -30.54
CA SER A 604 -4.14 27.29 -30.07
C SER A 604 -4.44 26.85 -28.63
N TYR A 605 -4.41 25.54 -28.39
CA TYR A 605 -4.86 24.97 -27.12
C TYR A 605 -3.90 23.91 -26.61
N PHE A 606 -3.76 23.84 -25.29
CA PHE A 606 -3.15 22.68 -24.60
C PHE A 606 -4.25 21.79 -24.04
N VAL A 607 -4.03 20.47 -24.10
CA VAL A 607 -4.91 19.47 -23.51
C VAL A 607 -4.19 18.80 -22.35
N TYR A 608 -4.81 18.90 -21.18
CA TYR A 608 -4.36 18.28 -19.94
C TYR A 608 -5.37 17.26 -19.47
N GLY A 609 -4.90 16.27 -18.70
CA GLY A 609 -5.74 15.33 -18.01
C GLY A 609 -5.24 15.11 -16.58
N ALA A 610 -6.14 14.85 -15.67
CA ALA A 610 -5.80 14.50 -14.30
C ALA A 610 -6.85 13.59 -13.67
N SER A 611 -6.43 12.87 -12.62
CA SER A 611 -7.36 12.20 -11.76
C SER A 611 -8.05 13.17 -10.80
N ASP A 612 -9.33 12.93 -10.50
CA ASP A 612 -10.18 13.85 -9.73
C ASP A 612 -10.75 13.17 -8.47
N GLU A 613 -9.85 12.73 -7.59
CA GLU A 613 -10.23 12.10 -6.32
C GLU A 613 -11.05 13.06 -5.43
N GLY A 614 -10.77 14.36 -5.52
CA GLY A 614 -11.47 15.40 -4.74
C GLY A 614 -12.73 15.94 -5.38
N ARG A 615 -13.07 15.55 -6.62
CA ARG A 615 -14.19 16.09 -7.41
C ARG A 615 -14.18 17.62 -7.56
N ASP A 616 -12.98 18.21 -7.55
CA ASP A 616 -12.76 19.64 -7.65
C ASP A 616 -12.25 20.08 -9.02
N GLN A 617 -11.98 19.12 -9.91
CA GLN A 617 -11.48 19.29 -11.28
C GLN A 617 -10.21 20.16 -11.35
N ARG A 618 -9.35 20.08 -10.33
CA ARG A 618 -8.12 20.87 -10.23
C ARG A 618 -6.94 20.07 -10.78
N LEU A 619 -6.32 20.59 -11.83
CA LEU A 619 -5.07 20.04 -12.35
C LEU A 619 -3.92 20.24 -11.37
N GLY A 620 -2.93 19.36 -11.48
CA GLY A 620 -1.65 19.54 -10.79
C GLY A 620 -1.77 19.54 -9.26
N VAL A 621 -2.78 18.88 -8.71
CA VAL A 621 -2.87 18.69 -7.27
C VAL A 621 -1.85 17.60 -6.89
N PRO A 622 -0.91 17.89 -5.99
CA PRO A 622 0.07 16.91 -5.54
C PRO A 622 -0.60 15.60 -5.07
N GLY A 623 -0.01 14.47 -5.45
CA GLY A 623 -0.57 13.14 -5.15
C GLY A 623 -1.60 12.62 -6.15
N ARG A 624 -2.07 13.43 -7.11
CA ARG A 624 -3.00 12.99 -8.18
C ARG A 624 -2.25 12.71 -9.47
N LEU A 625 -2.78 11.77 -10.26
CA LEU A 625 -2.28 11.54 -11.61
C LEU A 625 -2.55 12.78 -12.47
N TRP A 626 -1.60 13.19 -13.30
CA TRP A 626 -1.83 14.19 -14.31
C TRP A 626 -0.91 14.03 -15.51
N GLY A 627 -1.24 14.65 -16.62
CA GLY A 627 -0.44 14.60 -17.84
C GLY A 627 -0.94 15.63 -18.86
N ALA A 628 -0.21 15.72 -19.95
CA ALA A 628 -0.55 16.62 -21.07
C ALA A 628 -0.24 15.94 -22.39
N LEU A 629 -0.91 16.36 -23.46
CA LEU A 629 -0.54 16.01 -24.81
C LEU A 629 0.90 16.46 -25.08
N GLY A 630 1.78 15.55 -25.53
CA GLY A 630 3.22 15.78 -25.68
C GLY A 630 4.04 15.61 -24.40
N GLY A 631 3.37 15.33 -23.27
CA GLY A 631 3.97 15.12 -21.95
C GLY A 631 3.93 16.39 -21.07
N PRO A 632 3.95 16.20 -19.74
CA PRO A 632 3.82 17.32 -18.79
C PRO A 632 5.02 18.28 -18.81
N ALA A 633 6.21 17.79 -19.19
CA ALA A 633 7.40 18.61 -19.28
C ALA A 633 7.43 19.49 -20.54
N THR A 634 6.81 19.04 -21.63
CA THR A 634 6.78 19.74 -22.93
C THR A 634 5.39 19.60 -23.57
N PRO A 635 4.35 20.26 -23.05
CA PRO A 635 3.02 20.16 -23.61
C PRO A 635 2.99 20.59 -25.08
N THR A 636 2.29 19.82 -25.91
CA THR A 636 2.12 20.12 -27.33
C THR A 636 0.80 20.85 -27.54
N ALA A 637 0.84 22.02 -28.18
CA ALA A 637 -0.36 22.77 -28.51
C ALA A 637 -1.05 22.15 -29.76
N ILE A 638 -2.37 22.10 -29.72
CA ILE A 638 -3.23 21.84 -30.87
C ILE A 638 -3.71 23.18 -31.42
N THR A 639 -3.45 23.43 -32.70
CA THR A 639 -4.02 24.61 -33.40
C THR A 639 -5.30 24.21 -34.09
N VAL A 640 -6.42 24.75 -33.63
CA VAL A 640 -7.75 24.58 -34.24
C VAL A 640 -7.93 25.68 -35.27
N LEU A 641 -8.10 25.29 -36.51
CA LEU A 641 -8.38 26.21 -37.65
C LEU A 641 -9.57 25.62 -38.39
N ARG A 642 -10.76 26.22 -38.22
CA ARG A 642 -12.03 25.79 -38.83
C ARG A 642 -12.58 24.46 -38.24
N ALA A 643 -13.83 24.17 -38.53
CA ALA A 643 -14.49 22.94 -38.11
C ALA A 643 -13.78 21.70 -38.64
N GLY A 644 -13.07 20.97 -37.76
CA GLY A 644 -12.40 19.70 -38.06
C GLY A 644 -12.22 18.84 -36.83
N PRO A 645 -12.12 17.50 -36.96
CA PRO A 645 -11.74 16.66 -35.86
C PRO A 645 -10.23 16.75 -35.61
N TYR A 646 -9.83 16.97 -34.36
CA TYR A 646 -8.45 16.95 -33.90
C TYR A 646 -8.30 15.85 -32.87
N THR A 647 -7.13 15.22 -32.80
CA THR A 647 -6.87 14.11 -31.85
C THR A 647 -5.85 14.52 -30.78
N ALA A 648 -6.10 14.11 -29.54
CA ALA A 648 -5.30 14.44 -28.36
C ALA A 648 -5.19 13.23 -27.40
N SER A 649 -4.59 12.13 -27.85
CA SER A 649 -4.41 10.96 -26.95
C SER A 649 -3.07 11.03 -26.24
N PHE A 650 -3.06 10.80 -24.93
CA PHE A 650 -1.86 10.85 -24.09
C PHE A 650 -2.05 10.04 -22.80
N ALA A 651 -0.97 9.91 -22.01
CA ALA A 651 -0.99 9.24 -20.71
C ALA A 651 -0.99 10.24 -19.56
N VAL A 652 -1.64 9.87 -18.46
CA VAL A 652 -1.52 10.52 -17.16
C VAL A 652 -0.81 9.60 -16.17
N GLY A 653 0.01 10.17 -15.31
CA GLY A 653 0.81 9.45 -14.33
C GLY A 653 1.36 10.42 -13.29
N PHE A 654 2.28 9.96 -12.45
CA PHE A 654 3.02 10.84 -11.58
C PHE A 654 4.15 11.51 -12.38
N PRO A 655 4.13 12.85 -12.55
CA PRO A 655 5.15 13.55 -13.31
C PRO A 655 6.47 13.57 -12.52
N ALA A 656 7.57 13.31 -13.21
CA ALA A 656 8.92 13.36 -12.66
C ALA A 656 9.77 14.40 -13.41
N GLN A 657 10.78 14.94 -12.72
CA GLN A 657 11.76 15.81 -13.36
C GLN A 657 12.70 15.03 -14.29
N ILE A 658 13.23 15.73 -15.28
CA ILE A 658 14.28 15.23 -16.17
C ILE A 658 15.61 15.83 -15.72
N GLN A 659 16.60 15.00 -15.41
CA GLN A 659 17.94 15.43 -15.04
C GLN A 659 18.89 15.45 -16.25
N PRO A 660 19.92 16.33 -16.25
CA PRO A 660 20.15 17.44 -15.32
C PRO A 660 19.26 18.65 -15.64
N ASN A 661 18.86 19.44 -14.64
CA ASN A 661 18.08 20.67 -14.77
C ASN A 661 18.63 21.80 -13.88
N HIS A 662 19.96 21.83 -13.68
CA HIS A 662 20.66 22.76 -12.77
C HIS A 662 20.99 24.11 -13.39
N THR A 663 20.58 24.36 -14.63
CA THR A 663 20.78 25.65 -15.32
C THR A 663 19.48 26.12 -15.97
N LEU A 664 19.41 27.41 -16.32
CA LEU A 664 18.23 27.93 -17.03
C LEU A 664 18.04 27.29 -18.40
N GLU A 665 19.14 26.86 -19.06
CA GLU A 665 19.11 26.20 -20.37
C GLU A 665 18.57 24.77 -20.29
N THR A 666 18.85 24.08 -19.20
CA THR A 666 18.41 22.70 -18.95
C THR A 666 17.10 22.62 -18.15
N ALA A 667 16.50 23.78 -17.82
CA ALA A 667 15.31 23.86 -16.99
C ALA A 667 14.16 23.05 -17.57
N ASN A 668 13.52 22.24 -16.72
CA ASN A 668 12.31 21.51 -17.06
C ASN A 668 11.14 22.48 -17.26
N HIS A 669 10.18 22.13 -18.11
CA HIS A 669 8.96 22.93 -18.25
C HIS A 669 7.98 22.61 -17.12
N LEU A 670 7.43 23.65 -16.48
CA LEU A 670 6.35 23.57 -15.50
C LEU A 670 5.15 24.37 -16.00
N ALA A 671 4.03 23.68 -16.21
CA ALA A 671 2.80 24.33 -16.66
C ALA A 671 2.10 25.07 -15.51
N ILE A 672 1.45 26.19 -15.81
CA ILE A 672 0.52 26.84 -14.86
C ILE A 672 -0.69 25.93 -14.64
N GLY A 673 -1.05 25.70 -13.38
CA GLY A 673 -2.07 24.74 -12.98
C GLY A 673 -1.55 23.30 -12.82
N GLY A 674 -0.26 23.06 -13.08
CA GLY A 674 0.41 21.77 -12.95
C GLY A 674 1.37 21.69 -11.77
N TYR A 675 1.92 20.50 -11.55
CA TYR A 675 3.03 20.25 -10.64
C TYR A 675 4.04 19.28 -11.26
N THR A 676 5.22 19.22 -10.69
CA THR A 676 6.23 18.20 -11.00
C THR A 676 6.87 17.68 -9.73
N ARG A 677 7.36 16.45 -9.76
CA ARG A 677 8.16 15.85 -8.69
C ARG A 677 9.63 15.96 -9.02
N GLY A 678 10.43 16.37 -8.04
CA GLY A 678 11.86 16.55 -8.18
C GLY A 678 12.64 15.91 -7.02
N THR A 679 13.92 15.63 -7.30
CA THR A 679 14.89 15.23 -6.28
C THR A 679 16.16 16.05 -6.49
N LEU A 680 16.56 16.82 -5.50
CA LEU A 680 17.80 17.59 -5.53
C LEU A 680 18.99 16.63 -5.53
N ALA A 681 19.62 16.46 -6.68
CA ALA A 681 20.79 15.58 -6.79
C ALA A 681 21.97 16.09 -5.93
N ASP A 682 22.12 17.40 -5.85
CA ASP A 682 23.16 18.07 -5.05
C ASP A 682 22.58 19.34 -4.39
N LYS A 683 22.69 19.45 -3.06
CA LYS A 683 22.23 20.61 -2.29
C LYS A 683 22.86 21.94 -2.71
N THR A 684 24.01 21.89 -3.40
CA THR A 684 24.73 23.08 -3.90
C THR A 684 24.22 23.53 -5.27
N GLN A 685 23.38 22.74 -5.94
CA GLN A 685 22.88 23.00 -7.27
C GLN A 685 21.34 23.01 -7.26
N PRO A 686 20.69 24.17 -7.45
CA PRO A 686 19.23 24.22 -7.52
C PRO A 686 18.73 23.55 -8.80
N ASP A 687 17.51 23.00 -8.70
CA ASP A 687 16.76 22.55 -9.87
C ASP A 687 15.97 23.71 -10.46
N PHE A 688 16.05 23.91 -11.78
CA PHE A 688 15.34 24.98 -12.47
C PHE A 688 14.16 24.47 -13.28
N TYR A 689 13.09 25.24 -13.24
CA TYR A 689 11.85 25.01 -14.00
C TYR A 689 11.48 26.25 -14.79
N ARG A 690 11.26 26.09 -16.08
CA ARG A 690 10.82 27.15 -16.99
C ARG A 690 9.30 27.22 -16.98
N VAL A 691 8.76 28.41 -16.74
CA VAL A 691 7.32 28.67 -16.69
C VAL A 691 7.00 29.73 -17.71
N THR A 692 5.95 29.51 -18.52
CA THR A 692 5.42 30.49 -19.43
C THR A 692 4.18 31.12 -18.82
N ILE A 693 4.21 32.42 -18.59
CA ILE A 693 3.08 33.21 -18.09
C ILE A 693 2.30 33.75 -19.29
N PRO A 694 1.04 33.29 -19.48
CA PRO A 694 0.26 33.62 -20.68
C PRO A 694 -0.40 35.00 -20.60
N ALA A 695 -0.76 35.48 -19.42
CA ALA A 695 -1.46 36.75 -19.20
C ALA A 695 -0.92 37.46 -17.95
N ALA A 696 -1.06 38.79 -17.89
CA ALA A 696 -0.72 39.52 -16.67
C ALA A 696 -1.63 39.12 -15.53
N GLY A 697 -1.05 38.78 -14.36
CA GLY A 697 -1.80 38.31 -13.22
C GLY A 697 -0.91 37.90 -12.04
N THR A 698 -1.54 37.49 -10.95
CA THR A 698 -0.83 36.96 -9.78
C THR A 698 -0.63 35.46 -9.94
N TYR A 699 0.59 34.99 -9.69
CA TYR A 699 0.97 33.61 -9.79
C TYR A 699 1.67 33.15 -8.50
N THR A 700 1.37 31.92 -8.09
CA THR A 700 1.98 31.30 -6.92
C THR A 700 2.77 30.09 -7.33
N PHE A 701 4.00 29.99 -6.83
CA PHE A 701 4.89 28.85 -6.94
C PHE A 701 5.14 28.33 -5.54
N GLU A 702 4.93 27.04 -5.31
CA GLU A 702 4.96 26.45 -3.99
C GLU A 702 5.57 25.05 -4.04
N THR A 703 6.45 24.75 -3.07
CA THR A 703 6.96 23.40 -2.87
C THR A 703 6.14 22.68 -1.81
N SER A 704 6.11 21.35 -1.90
CA SER A 704 5.65 20.43 -0.87
C SER A 704 6.48 19.16 -0.91
N GLY A 705 6.40 18.31 0.09
CA GLY A 705 6.90 16.94 0.03
C GLY A 705 6.16 16.10 -1.00
N TRP A 706 6.63 14.87 -1.26
CA TRP A 706 6.04 14.01 -2.30
C TRP A 706 4.60 13.57 -1.98
N VAL A 707 4.19 13.68 -0.75
CA VAL A 707 2.83 13.40 -0.28
C VAL A 707 2.01 14.69 -0.02
N ALA A 708 2.44 15.80 -0.61
CA ALA A 708 1.82 17.12 -0.48
C ALA A 708 1.88 17.74 0.92
N ASP A 709 2.73 17.24 1.78
CA ASP A 709 3.08 17.82 3.07
C ASP A 709 4.15 18.91 2.95
N CYS A 710 4.49 19.54 4.05
CA CYS A 710 5.49 20.61 4.07
C CYS A 710 6.72 20.31 4.93
N GLY A 711 7.00 19.03 5.17
CA GLY A 711 8.14 18.56 5.94
C GLY A 711 8.10 18.96 7.43
N PHE A 712 8.74 18.18 8.26
CA PHE A 712 8.79 18.40 9.73
C PHE A 712 10.21 18.66 10.25
N ALA A 713 11.22 18.49 9.40
CA ALA A 713 12.60 18.71 9.76
C ALA A 713 13.22 19.85 8.92
N LEU A 714 14.12 20.62 9.52
CA LEU A 714 14.90 21.63 8.80
C LEU A 714 15.70 21.02 7.62
N GLU A 715 15.97 19.74 7.69
CA GLU A 715 16.66 18.95 6.67
C GLU A 715 15.81 18.78 5.40
N GLU A 716 14.50 18.86 5.51
CA GLU A 716 13.51 18.80 4.41
C GLU A 716 13.19 20.20 3.85
N ALA A 717 13.81 21.23 4.37
CA ALA A 717 13.53 22.60 4.00
C ALA A 717 13.89 22.89 2.54
N THR A 718 12.93 23.46 1.81
CA THR A 718 13.13 23.99 0.47
C THR A 718 13.23 25.50 0.47
N ALA A 719 13.82 26.04 -0.59
CA ALA A 719 13.81 27.46 -0.90
C ALA A 719 13.43 27.63 -2.38
N ILE A 720 12.59 28.62 -2.67
CA ILE A 720 12.20 28.99 -4.05
C ILE A 720 12.77 30.32 -4.43
N GLY A 721 13.43 30.38 -5.60
CA GLY A 721 13.78 31.61 -6.28
C GLY A 721 12.99 31.77 -7.57
N LEU A 722 12.39 32.94 -7.81
CA LEU A 722 11.76 33.32 -9.07
C LEU A 722 12.68 34.24 -9.85
N PHE A 723 12.87 33.96 -11.14
CA PHE A 723 13.78 34.69 -12.03
C PHE A 723 13.07 35.09 -13.32
N ASP A 724 13.49 36.21 -13.93
CA ASP A 724 13.04 36.59 -15.27
C ASP A 724 13.79 35.82 -16.37
N ALA A 725 13.44 36.05 -17.62
CA ALA A 725 14.05 35.38 -18.76
C ALA A 725 15.56 35.66 -18.90
N ALA A 726 16.06 36.78 -18.31
CA ALA A 726 17.47 37.12 -18.27
C ALA A 726 18.23 36.53 -17.05
N GLY A 727 17.54 35.71 -16.23
CA GLY A 727 18.09 35.11 -15.02
C GLY A 727 18.22 36.07 -13.83
N ARG A 728 17.63 37.26 -13.88
CA ARG A 728 17.61 38.17 -12.73
C ARG A 728 16.56 37.69 -11.72
N ARG A 729 16.96 37.62 -10.45
CA ARG A 729 16.06 37.19 -9.38
C ARG A 729 15.01 38.25 -9.08
N LEU A 730 13.73 37.89 -9.23
CA LEU A 730 12.56 38.72 -8.95
C LEU A 730 12.04 38.55 -7.53
N ALA A 731 12.14 37.35 -7.00
CA ALA A 731 11.70 37.02 -5.66
C ALA A 731 12.49 35.80 -5.13
N PHE A 732 12.51 35.67 -3.80
CA PHE A 732 13.09 34.51 -3.11
C PHE A 732 12.39 34.30 -1.77
N THR A 733 12.13 33.06 -1.41
CA THR A 733 11.64 32.71 -0.08
C THR A 733 12.18 31.32 0.31
N GLY A 734 12.42 31.12 1.58
CA GLY A 734 12.54 29.82 2.22
C GLY A 734 11.46 29.75 3.29
N PHE A 735 10.90 28.62 3.56
CA PHE A 735 9.87 28.31 4.53
C PHE A 735 8.59 29.18 4.44
N ILE A 736 7.43 28.56 4.48
CA ILE A 736 6.14 29.28 4.50
C ILE A 736 5.89 29.85 5.90
N ASP A 737 6.14 29.07 6.94
CA ASP A 737 5.89 29.43 8.33
C ASP A 737 6.92 28.84 9.28
N ARG A 738 7.71 29.73 9.90
CA ARG A 738 8.75 29.35 10.88
C ARG A 738 8.20 29.01 12.24
N LEU A 739 7.02 29.54 12.57
CA LEU A 739 6.43 29.35 13.91
C LEU A 739 5.72 28.00 14.02
N HIS A 740 5.22 27.46 12.91
CA HIS A 740 4.51 26.17 12.85
C HIS A 740 5.30 25.07 12.16
N LEU A 741 6.62 25.23 12.04
CA LEU A 741 7.53 24.23 11.43
C LEU A 741 7.13 23.81 10.01
N ASN A 742 6.64 24.76 9.20
CA ASN A 742 6.30 24.53 7.81
C ASN A 742 7.51 24.86 6.94
N PHE A 743 8.22 23.82 6.46
CA PHE A 743 9.47 23.94 5.70
C PHE A 743 9.29 23.97 4.19
N CYS A 744 8.06 23.99 3.68
CA CYS A 744 7.78 24.34 2.28
C CYS A 744 8.13 25.80 1.99
N SER A 745 8.20 26.11 0.71
CA SER A 745 8.46 27.48 0.25
C SER A 745 7.35 27.93 -0.69
N ARG A 746 6.95 29.19 -0.56
CA ARG A 746 5.94 29.78 -1.43
C ARG A 746 6.36 31.16 -1.89
N VAL A 747 6.31 31.39 -3.20
CA VAL A 747 6.45 32.71 -3.84
C VAL A 747 5.15 33.07 -4.55
N THR A 748 4.54 34.18 -4.16
CA THR A 748 3.38 34.75 -4.86
C THR A 748 3.78 36.11 -5.46
N ARG A 749 3.56 36.30 -6.76
CA ARG A 749 4.00 37.52 -7.49
C ARG A 749 3.06 37.87 -8.61
N SER A 750 2.83 39.17 -8.81
CA SER A 750 2.20 39.68 -10.05
C SER A 750 3.26 39.67 -11.15
N LEU A 751 2.94 38.99 -12.26
CA LEU A 751 3.81 38.82 -13.42
C LEU A 751 3.13 39.26 -14.68
N ASN A 752 3.91 39.76 -15.62
CA ASN A 752 3.46 40.07 -16.99
C ASN A 752 3.61 38.81 -17.88
N PRO A 753 2.96 38.75 -19.05
CA PRO A 753 3.18 37.68 -20.02
C PRO A 753 4.66 37.54 -20.36
N GLY A 754 5.16 36.29 -20.38
CA GLY A 754 6.58 36.02 -20.66
C GLY A 754 7.09 34.74 -20.09
N THR A 755 8.38 34.48 -20.30
CA THR A 755 9.09 33.33 -19.76
C THR A 755 9.76 33.67 -18.43
N TYR A 756 9.57 32.84 -17.46
CA TYR A 756 10.17 32.93 -16.13
C TYR A 756 10.80 31.58 -15.74
N TYR A 757 11.66 31.64 -14.73
CA TYR A 757 12.26 30.42 -14.17
C TYR A 757 12.02 30.36 -12.68
N VAL A 758 11.72 29.17 -12.19
CA VAL A 758 11.60 28.84 -10.77
C VAL A 758 12.77 27.93 -10.40
N GLY A 759 13.62 28.39 -9.50
CA GLY A 759 14.70 27.57 -8.95
C GLY A 759 14.29 27.00 -7.59
N VAL A 760 14.45 25.71 -7.40
CA VAL A 760 14.24 25.02 -6.12
C VAL A 760 15.59 24.59 -5.55
N ALA A 761 15.87 24.99 -4.32
CA ALA A 761 17.04 24.57 -3.55
C ALA A 761 16.59 23.94 -2.23
N GLY A 762 17.44 23.16 -1.59
CA GLY A 762 17.12 22.53 -0.32
C GLY A 762 18.33 22.33 0.58
N ALA A 763 18.07 21.93 1.80
CA ALA A 763 19.10 21.76 2.84
C ALA A 763 19.99 20.53 2.62
N LEU A 764 19.48 19.49 1.94
CA LEU A 764 20.16 18.23 1.72
C LEU A 764 20.22 17.82 0.25
N SER A 765 21.26 17.06 -0.12
CA SER A 765 21.29 16.28 -1.36
C SER A 765 20.36 15.05 -1.19
N GLY A 766 19.65 14.71 -2.26
CA GLY A 766 18.63 13.66 -2.21
C GLY A 766 17.24 14.15 -1.73
N LEU A 767 17.11 15.42 -1.33
CA LEU A 767 15.83 16.00 -0.91
C LEU A 767 14.82 15.91 -2.04
N ARG A 768 13.66 15.31 -1.74
CA ARG A 768 12.56 15.10 -2.66
C ARG A 768 11.49 16.14 -2.41
N TYR A 769 10.94 16.70 -3.49
CA TYR A 769 9.93 17.75 -3.41
C TYR A 769 8.92 17.65 -4.56
N GLN A 770 7.79 18.28 -4.38
CA GLN A 770 6.88 18.63 -5.46
C GLN A 770 6.91 20.14 -5.64
N LEU A 771 6.90 20.61 -6.89
CA LEU A 771 6.79 22.02 -7.21
C LEU A 771 5.50 22.25 -8.00
N GLN A 772 4.62 23.09 -7.48
CA GLN A 772 3.37 23.49 -8.11
C GLN A 772 3.44 24.92 -8.61
N ALA A 773 2.82 25.18 -9.76
CA ALA A 773 2.59 26.52 -10.30
C ALA A 773 1.09 26.76 -10.50
N ARG A 774 0.55 27.82 -9.95
CA ARG A 774 -0.88 28.15 -10.09
C ARG A 774 -1.10 29.64 -10.33
N ALA A 775 -2.12 29.97 -11.15
CA ALA A 775 -2.63 31.34 -11.23
C ALA A 775 -3.35 31.65 -9.91
N GLY A 776 -3.15 32.86 -9.41
CA GLY A 776 -3.90 33.39 -8.28
C GLY A 776 -5.36 33.59 -8.64
N SER A 777 -6.27 33.35 -7.71
CA SER A 777 -7.68 33.68 -7.82
C SER A 777 -7.89 35.16 -7.55
#